data_f8a5592d1e98f1cbbc32a2b42626355e
#
_entry.id   f8a5592d1e98f1cbbc32a2b42626355e
#
_cell.length_a   1.000
_cell.length_b   1.000
_cell.length_c   1.000
_cell.angle_alpha   90.00
_cell.angle_beta   90.00
_cell.angle_gamma   90.00
#
_symmetry.space_group_name_H-M   'P 1'
#
loop_
_entity.id
_entity.type
_entity.pdbx_description
1 polymer ?
#
loop_
_entity_poly.entity_id
_entity_poly.type
_entity_poly.pdbx_seq_one_letter_code
_entity_poly.pdbx_strand_id
1 'polypeptide(L)'
;MARNLKLTRNIGIAAHIDAGKTTTTERILYYTGVSHKIGEVHDGAATMDWMEQEQERGITITSAATTCEWDFPTDNGKATPDTKGYHFNIIDTPGHVDFTVEVNRSLRVLDGLVFLFSAVDGVEPQSETNWRLADNYKVPRIGFVNKMDRQGSDFMMVCKQVKEMLGSNAVPIVLNIGDEENFKGIVDLVKNRAIVWHEEGMGATFDVVDIPEELKEESRILRGKLIEEVASYDENLLEKFMEDEDSITEEEVHNALRAAVMDMAIIPMICGSAFKNKGVQFLLDAVCRYLPSPMDKEGIVGVNPDTDKEELRKPDVKEPFAALAFKIATDPFVGRLAFFRAYSGRLDAGSYVLNNRSGKKERISRIYQMHANKQNAIDYIEAGDIGAAVGFKSIKTGDTLSAENHPIVLESMDFPDPVIGIAVEPKTKADVDKLGMGLAKLAEEDPTFTVRSDEASGQTIISGMGELHLDVIVDRLRREFKVEVNQGQPQVEYKEAITQSADHREVYKKQSGGRGKFADIVFTVEPADEGVVGLQFESVIKGGNVPKEFIPSIEKGFKMAMVNGPLAGYEIDSMKVTLRDGSYHDVDSDQLSFELAAKLGFKNCARAAKAVIMEPIMKLEVITPEENMGDIVGDLNRRRGQMSDMGDRAGAKTVKATVPLSEMFGYVTTLRTLSSGRATSTMEFSHYAETPSSISEEVIKAAKGEQS
;
A
#
# COMPACT_ATOMS: atom_id res chain seq x y z
N MET A 1 24.54 15.53 18.37
CA MET A 1 25.20 15.80 17.07
C MET A 1 24.14 15.60 16.00
N ALA A 2 24.12 16.41 14.94
CA ALA A 2 23.22 16.18 13.79
C ALA A 2 23.53 14.77 13.21
N ARG A 3 22.49 14.03 12.89
CA ARG A 3 22.62 12.68 12.33
C ARG A 3 23.22 12.74 10.92
N ASN A 4 24.09 11.78 10.59
CA ASN A 4 24.65 11.69 9.25
C ASN A 4 23.67 10.98 8.31
N LEU A 5 22.93 11.74 7.49
CA LEU A 5 21.91 11.21 6.59
C LEU A 5 22.46 10.22 5.53
N LYS A 6 23.76 10.29 5.19
CA LYS A 6 24.39 9.30 4.30
C LYS A 6 24.44 7.91 4.91
N LEU A 7 24.39 7.81 6.24
CA LEU A 7 24.38 6.57 7.00
C LEU A 7 22.97 6.17 7.46
N THR A 8 21.93 6.86 7.00
CA THR A 8 20.54 6.51 7.30
C THR A 8 19.98 5.64 6.19
N ARG A 9 19.14 4.65 6.55
CA ARG A 9 18.40 3.79 5.62
C ARG A 9 16.94 3.72 6.07
N ASN A 10 16.05 4.24 5.26
CA ASN A 10 14.60 4.12 5.44
C ASN A 10 14.13 2.97 4.55
N ILE A 11 13.96 1.80 5.12
CA ILE A 11 13.67 0.58 4.37
C ILE A 11 12.36 -0.05 4.77
N GLY A 12 11.69 -0.65 3.79
CA GLY A 12 10.56 -1.55 4.01
C GLY A 12 10.99 -3.00 3.93
N ILE A 13 10.24 -3.85 4.60
CA ILE A 13 10.31 -5.30 4.41
C ILE A 13 8.96 -5.76 3.88
N ALA A 14 8.94 -6.23 2.64
CA ALA A 14 7.75 -6.75 1.98
C ALA A 14 7.92 -8.23 1.62
N ALA A 15 6.83 -8.96 1.64
CA ALA A 15 6.81 -10.38 1.34
C ALA A 15 5.38 -10.83 1.00
N HIS A 16 5.24 -12.00 0.38
CA HIS A 16 3.97 -12.70 0.43
C HIS A 16 3.74 -13.35 1.80
N ILE A 17 2.54 -13.86 2.03
CA ILE A 17 2.18 -14.59 3.26
C ILE A 17 3.13 -15.79 3.40
N ASP A 18 3.57 -16.08 4.62
CA ASP A 18 4.45 -17.20 4.95
C ASP A 18 5.86 -17.18 4.32
N ALA A 19 6.31 -16.14 3.62
CA ALA A 19 7.71 -16.06 3.16
C ALA A 19 8.72 -15.93 4.31
N GLY A 20 8.25 -15.76 5.54
CA GLY A 20 9.08 -15.61 6.73
C GLY A 20 9.48 -14.17 7.03
N LYS A 21 8.61 -13.21 6.67
CA LYS A 21 8.81 -11.78 6.90
C LYS A 21 9.06 -11.48 8.38
N THR A 22 8.11 -11.80 9.25
CA THR A 22 8.22 -11.56 10.71
C THR A 22 9.46 -12.22 11.29
N THR A 23 9.76 -13.48 10.91
CA THR A 23 10.97 -14.18 11.36
C THR A 23 12.24 -13.41 10.95
N THR A 24 12.30 -12.92 9.71
CA THR A 24 13.47 -12.14 9.23
C THR A 24 13.60 -10.84 9.99
N THR A 25 12.51 -10.12 10.20
CA THR A 25 12.50 -8.86 10.96
C THR A 25 12.93 -9.06 12.41
N GLU A 26 12.44 -10.11 13.08
CA GLU A 26 12.88 -10.46 14.44
C GLU A 26 14.38 -10.79 14.52
N ARG A 27 14.96 -11.45 13.49
CA ARG A 27 16.41 -11.69 13.41
C ARG A 27 17.20 -10.39 13.22
N ILE A 28 16.68 -9.47 12.40
CA ILE A 28 17.29 -8.13 12.25
C ILE A 28 17.30 -7.42 13.61
N LEU A 29 16.20 -7.39 14.34
CA LEU A 29 16.12 -6.77 15.67
C LEU A 29 17.06 -7.42 16.69
N TYR A 30 17.23 -8.73 16.61
CA TYR A 30 18.17 -9.44 17.47
C TYR A 30 19.62 -9.08 17.16
N TYR A 31 20.05 -9.13 15.90
CA TYR A 31 21.44 -8.84 15.53
C TYR A 31 21.81 -7.36 15.72
N THR A 32 20.84 -6.46 15.64
CA THR A 32 21.03 -5.02 15.91
C THR A 32 20.91 -4.67 17.39
N GLY A 33 20.71 -5.66 18.27
CA GLY A 33 20.66 -5.47 19.72
C GLY A 33 19.40 -4.79 20.26
N VAL A 34 18.38 -4.57 19.42
CA VAL A 34 17.08 -4.00 19.83
C VAL A 34 16.28 -5.01 20.66
N SER A 35 16.36 -6.29 20.29
CA SER A 35 15.77 -7.39 21.06
C SER A 35 16.87 -8.25 21.68
N HIS A 36 16.71 -8.61 22.97
CA HIS A 36 17.62 -9.51 23.67
C HIS A 36 17.24 -10.98 23.55
N LYS A 37 16.06 -11.26 22.98
CA LYS A 37 15.55 -12.61 22.72
C LYS A 37 15.06 -12.67 21.29
N ILE A 38 15.27 -13.81 20.65
CA ILE A 38 14.68 -14.10 19.36
C ILE A 38 13.18 -14.39 19.61
N GLY A 39 12.30 -13.53 19.08
CA GLY A 39 10.86 -13.77 19.08
C GLY A 39 10.52 -14.89 18.07
N GLU A 40 9.95 -15.98 18.55
CA GLU A 40 9.42 -17.01 17.66
C GLU A 40 7.94 -16.71 17.36
N VAL A 41 7.62 -16.68 16.06
CA VAL A 41 6.26 -16.37 15.58
C VAL A 41 5.24 -17.38 16.10
N HIS A 42 5.63 -18.66 16.14
CA HIS A 42 4.76 -19.75 16.62
C HIS A 42 4.43 -19.68 18.13
N ASP A 43 5.27 -18.99 18.90
CA ASP A 43 5.07 -18.82 20.34
C ASP A 43 4.34 -17.50 20.68
N GLY A 44 3.93 -16.71 19.67
CA GLY A 44 3.30 -15.41 19.85
C GLY A 44 4.21 -14.37 20.51
N ALA A 45 5.53 -14.55 20.39
CA ALA A 45 6.53 -13.72 21.06
C ALA A 45 7.19 -12.68 20.13
N ALA A 46 6.67 -12.51 18.89
CA ALA A 46 7.21 -11.57 17.92
C ALA A 46 6.97 -10.11 18.36
N THR A 47 8.00 -9.28 18.28
CA THR A 47 7.97 -7.88 18.73
C THR A 47 7.22 -7.00 17.74
N MET A 48 7.33 -7.28 16.44
CA MET A 48 6.74 -6.47 15.37
C MET A 48 5.26 -6.78 15.16
N ASP A 49 4.84 -8.02 15.28
CA ASP A 49 3.42 -8.43 15.27
C ASP A 49 2.87 -8.26 16.70
N TRP A 50 2.63 -7.02 17.10
CA TRP A 50 2.26 -6.67 18.48
C TRP A 50 0.76 -6.80 18.78
N MET A 51 -0.08 -6.86 17.75
CA MET A 51 -1.53 -7.07 17.94
C MET A 51 -1.81 -8.55 18.24
N GLU A 52 -2.70 -8.80 19.21
CA GLU A 52 -3.14 -10.18 19.51
C GLU A 52 -3.64 -10.91 18.27
N GLN A 53 -4.33 -10.21 17.37
CA GLN A 53 -4.85 -10.75 16.12
C GLN A 53 -3.75 -11.17 15.13
N GLU A 54 -2.67 -10.40 15.05
CA GLU A 54 -1.50 -10.74 14.24
C GLU A 54 -0.85 -12.03 14.74
N GLN A 55 -0.69 -12.12 16.06
CA GLN A 55 -0.11 -13.30 16.72
C GLN A 55 -0.99 -14.54 16.59
N GLU A 56 -2.30 -14.40 16.78
CA GLU A 56 -3.26 -15.53 16.66
C GLU A 56 -3.40 -16.03 15.21
N ARG A 57 -3.36 -15.13 14.24
CA ARG A 57 -3.53 -15.46 12.81
C ARG A 57 -2.20 -15.77 12.11
N GLY A 58 -1.06 -15.40 12.70
CA GLY A 58 0.27 -15.56 12.12
C GLY A 58 0.52 -14.66 10.90
N ILE A 59 -0.23 -13.54 10.77
CA ILE A 59 -0.10 -12.59 9.66
C ILE A 59 0.08 -11.18 10.19
N THR A 60 0.90 -10.37 9.54
CA THR A 60 0.98 -8.93 9.81
C THR A 60 -0.23 -8.23 9.19
N ILE A 61 -0.94 -7.46 10.00
CA ILE A 61 -2.15 -6.71 9.62
C ILE A 61 -1.81 -5.24 9.43
N THR A 62 -1.09 -4.65 10.39
CA THR A 62 -0.72 -3.23 10.37
C THR A 62 0.78 -3.07 10.19
N SER A 63 1.18 -2.05 9.42
CA SER A 63 2.61 -1.72 9.32
C SER A 63 3.16 -1.26 10.67
N ALA A 64 4.28 -1.81 11.09
CA ALA A 64 4.99 -1.42 12.29
C ALA A 64 6.32 -0.75 11.91
N ALA A 65 6.66 0.34 12.61
CA ALA A 65 7.92 1.03 12.41
C ALA A 65 8.87 0.75 13.58
N THR A 66 10.12 0.46 13.28
CA THR A 66 11.15 0.31 14.29
C THR A 66 12.46 0.93 13.82
N THR A 67 13.30 1.28 14.79
CA THR A 67 14.59 1.89 14.52
C THR A 67 15.68 1.02 15.12
N CYS A 68 16.76 0.80 14.37
CA CYS A 68 17.92 0.05 14.85
C CYS A 68 19.22 0.61 14.25
N GLU A 69 20.35 0.13 14.75
CA GLU A 69 21.67 0.52 14.28
C GLU A 69 22.45 -0.71 13.83
N TRP A 70 23.25 -0.56 12.78
CA TRP A 70 24.11 -1.60 12.26
C TRP A 70 25.49 -1.05 11.93
N ASP A 71 26.52 -1.74 12.41
CA ASP A 71 27.93 -1.39 12.18
C ASP A 71 28.42 -1.98 10.85
N PHE A 72 28.85 -1.13 9.91
CA PHE A 72 29.32 -1.53 8.59
C PHE A 72 30.39 -0.52 8.05
N PRO A 73 31.41 -0.95 7.29
CA PRO A 73 31.81 -2.34 7.03
C PRO A 73 32.45 -2.98 8.27
N THR A 74 32.39 -4.30 8.32
CA THR A 74 33.05 -5.09 9.35
C THR A 74 34.01 -6.11 8.71
N ASP A 75 35.04 -6.54 9.44
CA ASP A 75 35.86 -7.67 9.08
C ASP A 75 35.45 -8.87 9.93
N ASN A 76 34.85 -9.88 9.29
CA ASN A 76 34.31 -11.09 9.94
C ASN A 76 33.44 -10.76 11.18
N GLY A 77 32.57 -9.76 11.06
CA GLY A 77 31.69 -9.28 12.12
C GLY A 77 32.39 -8.42 13.19
N LYS A 78 33.68 -8.09 13.03
CA LYS A 78 34.44 -7.22 13.95
C LYS A 78 34.61 -5.83 13.38
N ALA A 79 34.44 -4.81 14.21
CA ALA A 79 34.62 -3.43 13.80
C ALA A 79 36.08 -3.18 13.35
N THR A 80 36.23 -2.40 12.30
CA THR A 80 37.48 -1.92 11.70
C THR A 80 37.58 -0.39 11.89
N PRO A 81 38.71 0.25 11.61
CA PRO A 81 38.80 1.71 11.63
C PRO A 81 37.82 2.44 10.70
N ASP A 82 37.36 1.76 9.65
CA ASP A 82 36.41 2.30 8.67
C ASP A 82 34.94 2.02 9.02
N THR A 83 34.68 1.26 10.09
CA THR A 83 33.35 0.93 10.55
C THR A 83 32.58 2.19 10.95
N LYS A 84 31.37 2.30 10.47
CA LYS A 84 30.42 3.37 10.78
C LYS A 84 29.10 2.77 11.22
N GLY A 85 28.46 3.38 12.22
CA GLY A 85 27.10 3.02 12.64
C GLY A 85 26.10 3.54 11.61
N TYR A 86 25.38 2.63 10.96
CA TYR A 86 24.26 2.95 10.10
C TYR A 86 22.97 2.94 10.90
N HIS A 87 22.15 3.94 10.66
CA HIS A 87 20.85 4.08 11.30
C HIS A 87 19.74 3.58 10.36
N PHE A 88 18.97 2.59 10.79
CA PHE A 88 17.88 2.02 10.03
C PHE A 88 16.54 2.43 10.63
N ASN A 89 15.64 2.95 9.79
CA ASN A 89 14.22 3.01 10.04
C ASN A 89 13.59 1.90 9.20
N ILE A 90 13.05 0.89 9.85
CA ILE A 90 12.44 -0.27 9.21
C ILE A 90 10.92 -0.17 9.34
N ILE A 91 10.21 -0.26 8.23
CA ILE A 91 8.76 -0.39 8.20
C ILE A 91 8.42 -1.82 7.75
N ASP A 92 7.85 -2.60 8.65
CA ASP A 92 7.33 -3.92 8.36
C ASP A 92 5.94 -3.80 7.73
N THR A 93 5.75 -4.35 6.52
CA THR A 93 4.49 -4.19 5.76
C THR A 93 3.67 -5.47 5.76
N PRO A 94 2.31 -5.38 5.75
CA PRO A 94 1.47 -6.56 5.59
C PRO A 94 1.73 -7.31 4.29
N GLY A 95 1.51 -8.63 4.30
CA GLY A 95 1.60 -9.46 3.10
C GLY A 95 0.24 -9.75 2.43
N HIS A 96 -0.89 -9.52 3.11
CA HIS A 96 -2.22 -9.87 2.64
C HIS A 96 -2.85 -8.79 1.76
N VAL A 97 -3.54 -9.20 0.69
CA VAL A 97 -4.15 -8.28 -0.31
C VAL A 97 -5.17 -7.32 0.29
N ASP A 98 -5.93 -7.72 1.30
CA ASP A 98 -6.91 -6.86 1.97
C ASP A 98 -6.26 -5.66 2.68
N PHE A 99 -4.94 -5.74 2.94
CA PHE A 99 -4.14 -4.70 3.58
C PHE A 99 -3.14 -4.04 2.62
N THR A 100 -3.36 -4.15 1.32
CA THR A 100 -2.51 -3.52 0.28
C THR A 100 -2.34 -2.01 0.49
N VAL A 101 -3.33 -1.36 1.07
CA VAL A 101 -3.27 0.07 1.45
C VAL A 101 -2.16 0.38 2.45
N GLU A 102 -1.93 -0.53 3.42
CA GLU A 102 -0.81 -0.40 4.36
C GLU A 102 0.54 -0.48 3.64
N VAL A 103 0.65 -1.36 2.64
CA VAL A 103 1.84 -1.49 1.79
C VAL A 103 2.04 -0.21 0.99
N ASN A 104 0.98 0.27 0.33
CA ASN A 104 1.00 1.47 -0.52
C ASN A 104 1.49 2.71 0.26
N ARG A 105 0.88 2.99 1.42
CA ARG A 105 1.28 4.14 2.24
C ARG A 105 2.70 4.02 2.83
N SER A 106 3.15 2.80 3.11
CA SER A 106 4.51 2.55 3.56
C SER A 106 5.53 2.79 2.45
N LEU A 107 5.30 2.24 1.25
CA LEU A 107 6.19 2.43 0.09
C LEU A 107 6.40 3.89 -0.28
N ARG A 108 5.38 4.74 -0.08
CA ARG A 108 5.47 6.19 -0.37
C ARG A 108 6.53 6.91 0.45
N VAL A 109 6.85 6.41 1.63
CA VAL A 109 7.79 7.04 2.57
C VAL A 109 9.12 6.30 2.69
N LEU A 110 9.34 5.25 1.92
CA LEU A 110 10.58 4.47 1.93
C LEU A 110 11.60 4.99 0.92
N ASP A 111 12.87 4.75 1.20
CA ASP A 111 13.96 4.97 0.26
C ASP A 111 14.36 3.68 -0.44
N GLY A 112 14.28 2.55 0.24
CA GLY A 112 14.60 1.24 -0.30
C GLY A 112 13.72 0.14 0.25
N LEU A 113 13.76 -1.04 -0.38
CA LEU A 113 12.92 -2.18 -0.03
C LEU A 113 13.74 -3.47 0.02
N VAL A 114 13.52 -4.27 1.06
CA VAL A 114 13.92 -5.67 1.09
C VAL A 114 12.68 -6.50 0.75
N PHE A 115 12.76 -7.23 -0.36
CA PHE A 115 11.66 -8.08 -0.79
C PHE A 115 11.99 -9.54 -0.53
N LEU A 116 11.20 -10.22 0.31
CA LEU A 116 11.41 -11.61 0.67
C LEU A 116 10.61 -12.53 -0.24
N PHE A 117 11.28 -13.57 -0.70
CA PHE A 117 10.68 -14.70 -1.41
C PHE A 117 10.89 -15.99 -0.61
N SER A 118 10.02 -16.95 -0.76
CA SER A 118 10.24 -18.31 -0.28
C SER A 118 11.06 -19.09 -1.31
N ALA A 119 12.12 -19.78 -0.86
CA ALA A 119 12.92 -20.63 -1.74
C ALA A 119 12.16 -21.83 -2.31
N VAL A 120 11.02 -22.19 -1.69
CA VAL A 120 10.16 -23.30 -2.10
C VAL A 120 9.01 -22.81 -2.98
N ASP A 121 8.33 -21.73 -2.53
CA ASP A 121 7.10 -21.26 -3.17
C ASP A 121 7.40 -20.28 -4.33
N GLY A 122 8.54 -19.59 -4.29
CA GLY A 122 8.99 -18.63 -5.32
C GLY A 122 8.19 -17.35 -5.35
N VAL A 123 7.88 -16.86 -6.58
CA VAL A 123 7.05 -15.68 -6.80
C VAL A 123 5.58 -16.08 -6.73
N GLU A 124 4.83 -15.43 -5.84
CA GLU A 124 3.38 -15.61 -5.67
C GLU A 124 2.59 -14.39 -6.14
N PRO A 125 1.26 -14.49 -6.34
CA PRO A 125 0.43 -13.39 -6.84
C PRO A 125 0.54 -12.12 -5.99
N GLN A 126 0.61 -12.28 -4.68
CA GLN A 126 0.82 -11.15 -3.77
C GLN A 126 2.19 -10.49 -3.95
N SER A 127 3.19 -11.29 -4.35
CA SER A 127 4.51 -10.76 -4.72
C SER A 127 4.39 -9.82 -5.92
N GLU A 128 3.62 -10.22 -6.96
CA GLU A 128 3.42 -9.40 -8.17
C GLU A 128 2.75 -8.06 -7.83
N THR A 129 1.69 -8.07 -6.99
CA THR A 129 0.98 -6.86 -6.60
C THR A 129 1.88 -5.89 -5.83
N ASN A 130 2.57 -6.39 -4.79
CA ASN A 130 3.49 -5.58 -3.99
C ASN A 130 4.69 -5.09 -4.80
N TRP A 131 5.18 -5.90 -5.74
CA TRP A 131 6.27 -5.53 -6.64
C TRP A 131 5.88 -4.39 -7.57
N ARG A 132 4.70 -4.49 -8.20
CA ARG A 132 4.16 -3.42 -9.07
C ARG A 132 3.95 -2.11 -8.30
N LEU A 133 3.47 -2.17 -7.06
CA LEU A 133 3.37 -0.98 -6.20
C LEU A 133 4.74 -0.36 -5.95
N ALA A 134 5.76 -1.18 -5.68
CA ALA A 134 7.12 -0.69 -5.50
C ALA A 134 7.71 -0.07 -6.80
N ASP A 135 7.32 -0.58 -7.97
CA ASP A 135 7.68 0.02 -9.27
C ASP A 135 7.01 1.39 -9.47
N ASN A 136 5.73 1.52 -9.13
CA ASN A 136 4.99 2.78 -9.21
C ASN A 136 5.65 3.89 -8.40
N TYR A 137 6.16 3.57 -7.20
CA TYR A 137 6.89 4.51 -6.35
C TYR A 137 8.40 4.59 -6.64
N LYS A 138 8.89 3.86 -7.65
CA LYS A 138 10.31 3.81 -8.03
C LYS A 138 11.22 3.53 -6.83
N VAL A 139 10.88 2.51 -6.03
CA VAL A 139 11.65 2.14 -4.83
C VAL A 139 12.72 1.11 -5.20
N PRO A 140 14.02 1.46 -5.08
CA PRO A 140 15.13 0.51 -5.24
C PRO A 140 15.02 -0.64 -4.24
N ARG A 141 15.38 -1.85 -4.67
CA ARG A 141 15.15 -3.04 -3.83
C ARG A 141 16.24 -4.11 -3.93
N ILE A 142 16.28 -4.96 -2.90
CA ILE A 142 17.07 -6.17 -2.80
C ILE A 142 16.10 -7.33 -2.63
N GLY A 143 16.32 -8.44 -3.35
CA GLY A 143 15.59 -9.69 -3.16
C GLY A 143 16.30 -10.59 -2.15
N PHE A 144 15.57 -11.08 -1.15
CA PHE A 144 16.06 -12.05 -0.18
C PHE A 144 15.25 -13.35 -0.28
N VAL A 145 15.89 -14.41 -0.76
CA VAL A 145 15.27 -15.73 -0.89
C VAL A 145 15.47 -16.48 0.42
N ASN A 146 14.42 -16.54 1.21
CA ASN A 146 14.38 -17.13 2.54
C ASN A 146 13.94 -18.60 2.49
N LYS A 147 14.08 -19.32 3.60
CA LYS A 147 13.71 -20.73 3.76
C LYS A 147 14.58 -21.70 2.96
N MET A 148 15.85 -21.38 2.76
CA MET A 148 16.80 -22.28 2.10
C MET A 148 17.01 -23.62 2.84
N ASP A 149 16.54 -23.71 4.09
CA ASP A 149 16.55 -24.92 4.94
C ASP A 149 15.36 -25.86 4.71
N ARG A 150 14.41 -25.50 3.87
CA ARG A 150 13.20 -26.29 3.59
C ARG A 150 13.42 -27.25 2.41
N GLN A 151 12.75 -28.40 2.48
CA GLN A 151 12.76 -29.35 1.39
C GLN A 151 12.17 -28.74 0.10
N GLY A 152 12.85 -28.94 -1.02
CA GLY A 152 12.48 -28.34 -2.31
C GLY A 152 12.93 -26.90 -2.50
N SER A 153 13.82 -26.37 -1.64
CA SER A 153 14.37 -25.02 -1.80
C SER A 153 15.28 -24.91 -3.02
N ASP A 154 15.06 -23.89 -3.85
CA ASP A 154 15.85 -23.59 -5.04
C ASP A 154 15.99 -22.07 -5.24
N PHE A 155 17.18 -21.57 -4.95
CA PHE A 155 17.53 -20.14 -5.08
C PHE A 155 17.51 -19.66 -6.54
N MET A 156 18.07 -20.46 -7.44
CA MET A 156 18.19 -20.07 -8.85
C MET A 156 16.83 -20.10 -9.57
N MET A 157 15.94 -21.01 -9.18
CA MET A 157 14.56 -21.04 -9.66
C MET A 157 13.84 -19.73 -9.30
N VAL A 158 13.97 -19.24 -8.08
CA VAL A 158 13.36 -17.97 -7.66
C VAL A 158 13.93 -16.79 -8.44
N CYS A 159 15.26 -16.71 -8.64
CA CYS A 159 15.88 -15.67 -9.45
C CYS A 159 15.33 -15.68 -10.89
N LYS A 160 15.13 -16.85 -11.47
CA LYS A 160 14.53 -17.02 -12.79
C LYS A 160 13.07 -16.54 -12.82
N GLN A 161 12.28 -16.91 -11.82
CA GLN A 161 10.87 -16.46 -11.71
C GLN A 161 10.75 -14.94 -11.58
N VAL A 162 11.63 -14.28 -10.80
CA VAL A 162 11.64 -12.81 -10.71
C VAL A 162 11.89 -12.17 -12.08
N LYS A 163 12.79 -12.75 -12.90
CA LYS A 163 13.01 -12.30 -14.28
C LYS A 163 11.78 -12.50 -15.17
N GLU A 164 11.20 -13.68 -15.16
CA GLU A 164 10.14 -14.08 -16.07
C GLU A 164 8.77 -13.54 -15.70
N MET A 165 8.43 -13.53 -14.39
CA MET A 165 7.09 -13.16 -13.91
C MET A 165 7.00 -11.69 -13.49
N LEU A 166 8.07 -11.12 -12.91
CA LEU A 166 8.09 -9.73 -12.45
C LEU A 166 8.78 -8.78 -13.45
N GLY A 167 9.35 -9.33 -14.55
CA GLY A 167 9.99 -8.52 -15.59
C GLY A 167 11.22 -7.75 -15.13
N SER A 168 11.84 -8.14 -14.00
CA SER A 168 12.94 -7.41 -13.38
C SER A 168 14.25 -8.18 -13.48
N ASN A 169 15.35 -7.48 -13.70
CA ASN A 169 16.66 -8.12 -13.83
C ASN A 169 17.22 -8.56 -12.47
N ALA A 170 16.80 -9.75 -12.02
CA ALA A 170 17.28 -10.39 -10.79
C ALA A 170 18.68 -10.97 -11.01
N VAL A 171 19.67 -10.43 -10.32
CA VAL A 171 21.07 -10.86 -10.47
C VAL A 171 21.55 -11.46 -9.15
N PRO A 172 21.91 -12.76 -9.09
CA PRO A 172 22.50 -13.36 -7.91
C PRO A 172 23.82 -12.70 -7.55
N ILE A 173 23.96 -12.22 -6.31
CA ILE A 173 25.24 -11.73 -5.78
C ILE A 173 25.85 -12.73 -4.82
N VAL A 174 25.17 -13.83 -4.59
CA VAL A 174 25.62 -14.97 -3.81
C VAL A 174 25.29 -16.27 -4.52
N LEU A 175 25.99 -17.36 -4.14
CA LEU A 175 25.66 -18.74 -4.47
C LEU A 175 25.48 -19.49 -3.14
N ASN A 176 24.46 -20.34 -3.02
CA ASN A 176 24.23 -21.12 -1.80
C ASN A 176 25.26 -22.27 -1.65
N ILE A 177 25.66 -22.54 -0.41
CA ILE A 177 26.50 -23.69 -0.02
C ILE A 177 25.57 -24.74 0.59
N GLY A 178 25.23 -25.72 -0.18
CA GLY A 178 24.20 -26.70 0.13
C GLY A 178 22.79 -26.13 0.04
N ASP A 179 21.81 -26.98 0.18
CA ASP A 179 20.37 -26.72 0.13
C ASP A 179 19.66 -27.56 1.17
N GLU A 180 18.40 -27.27 1.43
CA GLU A 180 17.55 -27.98 2.39
C GLU A 180 18.25 -28.11 3.78
N GLU A 181 18.27 -29.32 4.34
CA GLU A 181 18.92 -29.58 5.63
C GLU A 181 20.45 -29.35 5.59
N ASN A 182 21.05 -29.37 4.39
CA ASN A 182 22.47 -29.17 4.18
C ASN A 182 22.87 -27.72 3.91
N PHE A 183 21.94 -26.78 3.95
CA PHE A 183 22.26 -25.36 3.78
C PHE A 183 23.15 -24.86 4.90
N LYS A 184 24.41 -24.54 4.58
CA LYS A 184 25.45 -24.15 5.55
C LYS A 184 25.84 -22.69 5.46
N GLY A 185 25.74 -22.09 4.25
CA GLY A 185 26.28 -20.77 4.02
C GLY A 185 26.07 -20.30 2.58
N ILE A 186 26.85 -19.30 2.23
CA ILE A 186 26.84 -18.67 0.89
C ILE A 186 28.27 -18.45 0.39
N VAL A 187 28.42 -18.41 -0.93
CA VAL A 187 29.58 -17.84 -1.58
C VAL A 187 29.24 -16.38 -1.94
N ASP A 188 29.99 -15.43 -1.45
CA ASP A 188 29.93 -14.02 -1.86
C ASP A 188 30.63 -13.88 -3.21
N LEU A 189 29.84 -13.68 -4.28
CA LEU A 189 30.35 -13.59 -5.66
C LEU A 189 31.13 -12.32 -5.93
N VAL A 190 30.89 -11.24 -5.15
CA VAL A 190 31.63 -10.00 -5.31
C VAL A 190 33.03 -10.12 -4.68
N LYS A 191 33.10 -10.65 -3.46
CA LYS A 191 34.36 -10.83 -2.74
C LYS A 191 35.07 -12.14 -3.03
N ASN A 192 34.47 -13.01 -3.82
CA ASN A 192 34.98 -14.32 -4.23
C ASN A 192 35.45 -15.18 -3.03
N ARG A 193 34.61 -15.30 -2.01
CA ARG A 193 34.86 -16.03 -0.77
C ARG A 193 33.60 -16.69 -0.22
N ALA A 194 33.76 -17.72 0.59
CA ALA A 194 32.63 -18.39 1.21
C ALA A 194 32.39 -17.89 2.65
N ILE A 195 31.13 -17.83 3.05
CA ILE A 195 30.68 -17.48 4.40
C ILE A 195 29.87 -18.65 4.93
N VAL A 196 30.30 -19.23 6.06
CA VAL A 196 29.67 -20.38 6.69
C VAL A 196 29.25 -20.01 8.10
N TRP A 197 27.94 -20.11 8.40
CA TRP A 197 27.42 -19.81 9.73
C TRP A 197 27.48 -21.01 10.66
N HIS A 198 27.83 -20.73 11.92
CA HIS A 198 27.82 -21.74 12.99
C HIS A 198 26.41 -21.89 13.56
N GLU A 199 25.98 -23.13 13.81
CA GLU A 199 24.70 -23.39 14.48
C GLU A 199 24.74 -23.04 15.97
N GLU A 200 25.92 -23.15 16.59
CA GLU A 200 26.15 -22.73 17.96
C GLU A 200 26.13 -21.19 18.06
N GLY A 201 25.43 -20.65 19.06
CA GLY A 201 25.35 -19.19 19.26
C GLY A 201 24.32 -18.45 18.39
N MET A 202 23.29 -19.16 17.90
CA MET A 202 22.17 -18.58 17.12
C MET A 202 22.64 -17.80 15.88
N GLY A 203 23.64 -18.30 15.16
CA GLY A 203 24.15 -17.68 13.94
C GLY A 203 24.87 -16.33 14.13
N ALA A 204 25.16 -15.95 15.36
CA ALA A 204 25.88 -14.70 15.64
C ALA A 204 27.32 -14.72 15.12
N THR A 205 27.88 -15.91 14.93
CA THR A 205 29.26 -16.12 14.44
C THR A 205 29.25 -16.88 13.12
N PHE A 206 30.17 -16.49 12.25
CA PHE A 206 30.41 -17.13 10.97
C PHE A 206 31.90 -17.14 10.66
N ASP A 207 32.33 -18.08 9.83
CA ASP A 207 33.69 -18.13 9.30
C ASP A 207 33.69 -17.68 7.83
N VAL A 208 34.72 -16.95 7.47
CA VAL A 208 35.07 -16.65 6.09
C VAL A 208 36.15 -17.61 5.66
N VAL A 209 35.81 -18.42 4.64
CA VAL A 209 36.67 -19.50 4.16
C VAL A 209 36.82 -19.45 2.64
N ASP A 210 37.74 -20.23 2.11
CA ASP A 210 37.85 -20.39 0.67
C ASP A 210 36.62 -21.08 0.11
N ILE A 211 36.31 -20.80 -1.17
CA ILE A 211 35.18 -21.42 -1.88
C ILE A 211 35.42 -22.94 -1.94
N PRO A 212 34.41 -23.76 -1.53
CA PRO A 212 34.49 -25.21 -1.68
C PRO A 212 34.83 -25.62 -3.12
N GLU A 213 35.66 -26.65 -3.26
CA GLU A 213 36.18 -27.07 -4.57
C GLU A 213 35.09 -27.38 -5.59
N GLU A 214 33.98 -28.00 -5.11
CA GLU A 214 32.81 -28.34 -5.91
C GLU A 214 32.04 -27.11 -6.44
N LEU A 215 32.16 -25.95 -5.81
CA LEU A 215 31.46 -24.72 -6.19
C LEU A 215 32.34 -23.70 -6.94
N LYS A 216 33.64 -23.94 -7.07
CA LYS A 216 34.55 -22.97 -7.70
C LYS A 216 34.20 -22.64 -9.13
N GLU A 217 33.88 -23.64 -9.96
CA GLU A 217 33.55 -23.41 -11.38
C GLU A 217 32.20 -22.69 -11.52
N GLU A 218 31.17 -23.10 -10.76
CA GLU A 218 29.89 -22.45 -10.79
C GLU A 218 29.98 -21.01 -10.28
N SER A 219 30.71 -20.79 -9.18
CA SER A 219 30.98 -19.45 -8.64
C SER A 219 31.69 -18.55 -9.66
N ARG A 220 32.68 -19.09 -10.39
CA ARG A 220 33.40 -18.36 -11.43
C ARG A 220 32.45 -17.93 -12.57
N ILE A 221 31.60 -18.84 -13.01
CA ILE A 221 30.62 -18.53 -14.10
C ILE A 221 29.62 -17.48 -13.63
N LEU A 222 29.07 -17.61 -12.40
CA LEU A 222 28.09 -16.65 -11.88
C LEU A 222 28.72 -15.28 -11.60
N ARG A 223 29.99 -15.25 -11.11
CA ARG A 223 30.74 -14.01 -10.94
C ARG A 223 30.96 -13.30 -12.29
N GLY A 224 31.38 -14.02 -13.33
CA GLY A 224 31.54 -13.45 -14.67
C GLY A 224 30.23 -12.82 -15.18
N LYS A 225 29.09 -13.51 -15.01
CA LYS A 225 27.77 -12.97 -15.37
C LYS A 225 27.41 -11.73 -14.54
N LEU A 226 27.70 -11.74 -13.24
CA LEU A 226 27.48 -10.58 -12.38
C LEU A 226 28.29 -9.37 -12.87
N ILE A 227 29.58 -9.56 -13.18
CA ILE A 227 30.44 -8.47 -13.68
C ILE A 227 29.95 -7.97 -15.04
N GLU A 228 29.60 -8.87 -15.97
CA GLU A 228 29.02 -8.51 -17.28
C GLU A 228 27.76 -7.63 -17.12
N GLU A 229 26.83 -8.00 -16.22
CA GLU A 229 25.60 -7.25 -15.97
C GLU A 229 25.88 -5.86 -15.41
N VAL A 230 26.82 -5.72 -14.45
CA VAL A 230 27.10 -4.42 -13.82
C VAL A 230 28.05 -3.55 -14.64
N ALA A 231 28.88 -4.13 -15.51
CA ALA A 231 29.83 -3.40 -16.34
C ALA A 231 29.17 -2.36 -17.26
N SER A 232 27.93 -2.60 -17.67
CA SER A 232 27.16 -1.63 -18.47
C SER A 232 26.85 -0.31 -17.76
N TYR A 233 27.06 -0.23 -16.44
CA TYR A 233 26.81 0.95 -15.62
C TYR A 233 28.06 1.73 -15.20
N ASP A 234 29.24 1.28 -15.65
CA ASP A 234 30.53 1.96 -15.40
C ASP A 234 31.47 1.74 -16.58
N GLU A 235 31.80 2.82 -17.31
CA GLU A 235 32.63 2.75 -18.52
C GLU A 235 34.02 2.17 -18.21
N ASN A 236 34.64 2.50 -17.09
CA ASN A 236 35.96 1.97 -16.71
C ASN A 236 35.90 0.47 -16.40
N LEU A 237 34.79 0.04 -15.73
CA LEU A 237 34.58 -1.37 -15.44
C LEU A 237 34.33 -2.16 -16.71
N LEU A 238 33.61 -1.59 -17.70
CA LEU A 238 33.37 -2.21 -18.98
C LEU A 238 34.68 -2.39 -19.78
N GLU A 239 35.54 -1.37 -19.80
CA GLU A 239 36.86 -1.46 -20.44
C GLU A 239 37.72 -2.57 -19.81
N LYS A 240 37.79 -2.61 -18.45
CA LYS A 240 38.54 -3.66 -17.75
C LYS A 240 37.97 -5.05 -17.98
N PHE A 241 36.64 -5.20 -18.01
CA PHE A 241 35.98 -6.47 -18.30
C PHE A 241 36.33 -7.00 -19.71
N MET A 242 36.50 -6.10 -20.69
CA MET A 242 36.85 -6.46 -22.04
C MET A 242 38.36 -6.77 -22.23
N GLU A 243 39.22 -6.15 -21.39
CA GLU A 243 40.69 -6.26 -21.53
C GLU A 243 41.30 -7.26 -20.53
N ASP A 244 40.94 -7.17 -19.24
CA ASP A 244 41.50 -7.99 -18.17
C ASP A 244 40.53 -8.05 -16.97
N GLU A 245 39.69 -9.07 -16.94
CA GLU A 245 38.71 -9.30 -15.86
C GLU A 245 39.35 -9.43 -14.47
N ASP A 246 40.59 -9.96 -14.39
CA ASP A 246 41.31 -10.15 -13.14
C ASP A 246 41.76 -8.82 -12.50
N SER A 247 41.80 -7.74 -13.28
CA SER A 247 42.13 -6.39 -12.78
C SER A 247 40.96 -5.68 -12.05
N ILE A 248 39.75 -6.24 -12.11
CA ILE A 248 38.56 -5.66 -11.55
C ILE A 248 38.57 -5.83 -10.02
N THR A 249 38.47 -4.72 -9.32
CA THR A 249 38.45 -4.69 -7.85
C THR A 249 37.04 -4.89 -7.28
N GLU A 250 36.96 -5.39 -6.05
CA GLU A 250 35.69 -5.53 -5.30
C GLU A 250 34.91 -4.22 -5.22
N GLU A 251 35.62 -3.10 -4.99
CA GLU A 251 34.99 -1.78 -4.82
C GLU A 251 34.37 -1.26 -6.14
N GLU A 252 34.99 -1.53 -7.27
CA GLU A 252 34.44 -1.19 -8.58
C GLU A 252 33.14 -1.97 -8.84
N VAL A 253 33.12 -3.27 -8.56
CA VAL A 253 31.89 -4.08 -8.69
C VAL A 253 30.79 -3.59 -7.74
N HIS A 254 31.15 -3.27 -6.49
CA HIS A 254 30.19 -2.75 -5.53
C HIS A 254 29.60 -1.39 -5.96
N ASN A 255 30.42 -0.48 -6.48
CA ASN A 255 29.99 0.84 -6.93
C ASN A 255 29.07 0.74 -8.16
N ALA A 256 29.43 -0.07 -9.15
CA ALA A 256 28.62 -0.31 -10.35
C ALA A 256 27.28 -0.99 -9.99
N LEU A 257 27.31 -2.00 -9.10
CA LEU A 257 26.10 -2.65 -8.62
C LEU A 257 25.18 -1.68 -7.87
N ARG A 258 25.75 -0.82 -7.00
CA ARG A 258 24.98 0.22 -6.32
C ARG A 258 24.33 1.17 -7.32
N ALA A 259 25.05 1.66 -8.33
CA ALA A 259 24.50 2.53 -9.36
C ALA A 259 23.34 1.85 -10.10
N ALA A 260 23.50 0.59 -10.51
CA ALA A 260 22.45 -0.17 -11.17
C ALA A 260 21.20 -0.41 -10.28
N VAL A 261 21.38 -0.61 -8.98
CA VAL A 261 20.28 -0.72 -8.01
C VAL A 261 19.56 0.61 -7.85
N MET A 262 20.27 1.72 -7.78
CA MET A 262 19.69 3.06 -7.70
C MET A 262 18.81 3.39 -8.91
N ASP A 263 19.21 2.96 -10.09
CA ASP A 263 18.44 3.11 -11.33
C ASP A 263 17.37 2.01 -11.52
N MET A 264 17.23 1.11 -10.54
CA MET A 264 16.32 -0.06 -10.57
C MET A 264 16.55 -0.99 -11.78
N ALA A 265 17.72 -0.96 -12.35
CA ALA A 265 18.08 -1.77 -13.51
C ALA A 265 18.50 -3.19 -13.11
N ILE A 266 19.02 -3.37 -11.90
CA ILE A 266 19.41 -4.66 -11.34
C ILE A 266 18.76 -4.82 -9.95
N ILE A 267 18.28 -6.01 -9.68
CA ILE A 267 17.82 -6.43 -8.35
C ILE A 267 18.82 -7.44 -7.80
N PRO A 268 19.67 -7.07 -6.84
CA PRO A 268 20.58 -8.02 -6.20
C PRO A 268 19.79 -9.10 -5.45
N MET A 269 20.08 -10.36 -5.76
CA MET A 269 19.45 -11.50 -5.13
C MET A 269 20.39 -12.16 -4.13
N ILE A 270 19.88 -12.35 -2.92
CA ILE A 270 20.59 -12.96 -1.79
C ILE A 270 19.75 -14.13 -1.28
N CYS A 271 20.37 -15.17 -0.77
CA CYS A 271 19.66 -16.29 -0.15
C CYS A 271 20.05 -16.49 1.32
N GLY A 272 19.15 -17.13 2.06
CA GLY A 272 19.37 -17.43 3.46
C GLY A 272 18.26 -18.24 4.11
N SER A 273 18.41 -18.46 5.40
CA SER A 273 17.37 -19.02 6.26
C SER A 273 17.29 -18.21 7.55
N ALA A 274 16.27 -17.36 7.66
CA ALA A 274 16.02 -16.59 8.86
C ALA A 274 15.73 -17.51 10.06
N PHE A 275 15.03 -18.63 9.85
CA PHE A 275 14.74 -19.62 10.89
C PHE A 275 16.02 -20.26 11.44
N LYS A 276 16.97 -20.60 10.58
CA LYS A 276 18.29 -21.16 10.95
C LYS A 276 19.34 -20.10 11.24
N ASN A 277 18.96 -18.82 11.26
CA ASN A 277 19.86 -17.70 11.56
C ASN A 277 21.04 -17.55 10.58
N LYS A 278 20.83 -17.85 9.29
CA LYS A 278 21.87 -17.83 8.26
C LYS A 278 21.54 -16.79 7.18
N GLY A 279 22.48 -15.91 6.84
CA GLY A 279 22.36 -14.94 5.74
C GLY A 279 21.82 -13.56 6.12
N VAL A 280 21.22 -13.34 7.30
CA VAL A 280 20.60 -12.07 7.69
C VAL A 280 21.63 -10.95 7.91
N GLN A 281 22.80 -11.25 8.46
CA GLN A 281 23.87 -10.25 8.61
C GLN A 281 24.39 -9.79 7.24
N PHE A 282 24.53 -10.71 6.29
CA PHE A 282 24.90 -10.37 4.92
C PHE A 282 23.83 -9.49 4.25
N LEU A 283 22.55 -9.75 4.50
CA LEU A 283 21.46 -8.90 4.05
C LEU A 283 21.58 -7.47 4.62
N LEU A 284 21.88 -7.31 5.91
CA LEU A 284 22.09 -6.00 6.55
C LEU A 284 23.27 -5.24 5.92
N ASP A 285 24.37 -5.93 5.65
CA ASP A 285 25.53 -5.37 4.95
C ASP A 285 25.16 -4.93 3.52
N ALA A 286 24.38 -5.72 2.81
CA ALA A 286 23.88 -5.40 1.47
C ALA A 286 22.95 -4.18 1.51
N VAL A 287 22.09 -4.04 2.50
CA VAL A 287 21.24 -2.85 2.72
C VAL A 287 22.10 -1.60 2.91
N CYS A 288 23.16 -1.66 3.74
CA CYS A 288 24.09 -0.55 3.93
C CYS A 288 24.76 -0.15 2.61
N ARG A 289 25.15 -1.13 1.82
CA ARG A 289 25.95 -0.95 0.63
C ARG A 289 25.14 -0.51 -0.61
N TYR A 290 23.99 -1.12 -0.85
CA TYR A 290 23.28 -0.98 -2.13
C TYR A 290 22.02 -0.13 -2.05
N LEU A 291 21.30 -0.10 -0.92
CA LEU A 291 20.08 0.71 -0.83
C LEU A 291 20.38 2.19 -0.58
N PRO A 292 19.51 3.09 -1.08
CA PRO A 292 19.72 4.52 -0.96
C PRO A 292 19.61 5.03 0.48
N SER A 293 20.32 6.10 0.72
CA SER A 293 20.12 7.02 1.84
C SER A 293 19.18 8.16 1.44
N PRO A 294 18.62 8.93 2.36
CA PRO A 294 17.86 10.13 2.03
C PRO A 294 18.65 11.15 1.18
N MET A 295 19.98 11.14 1.27
CA MET A 295 20.88 12.04 0.53
C MET A 295 21.13 11.62 -0.92
N ASP A 296 20.79 10.39 -1.29
CA ASP A 296 20.92 9.92 -2.67
C ASP A 296 19.77 10.41 -3.56
N LYS A 297 18.72 10.98 -2.97
CA LYS A 297 17.62 11.64 -3.67
C LYS A 297 17.86 13.15 -3.70
N GLU A 298 17.59 13.81 -4.81
CA GLU A 298 17.72 15.28 -4.93
C GLU A 298 16.82 16.04 -3.96
N GLY A 299 15.74 15.42 -3.51
CA GLY A 299 14.74 15.98 -2.60
C GLY A 299 13.34 15.51 -2.95
N ILE A 300 12.35 16.14 -2.34
CA ILE A 300 10.95 15.91 -2.64
C ILE A 300 10.32 17.14 -3.29
N VAL A 301 9.60 16.93 -4.37
CA VAL A 301 8.83 17.99 -5.04
C VAL A 301 7.44 18.07 -4.40
N GLY A 302 6.98 19.29 -4.20
CA GLY A 302 5.62 19.60 -3.77
C GLY A 302 5.12 20.88 -4.40
N VAL A 303 3.85 21.17 -4.24
CA VAL A 303 3.21 22.37 -4.77
C VAL A 303 2.97 23.36 -3.63
N ASN A 304 3.39 24.61 -3.81
CA ASN A 304 3.10 25.66 -2.87
C ASN A 304 1.62 26.08 -3.04
N PRO A 305 0.75 25.92 -2.01
CA PRO A 305 -0.68 26.16 -2.13
C PRO A 305 -1.05 27.65 -2.33
N ASP A 306 -0.14 28.58 -2.02
CA ASP A 306 -0.39 30.01 -2.18
C ASP A 306 -0.04 30.52 -3.59
N THR A 307 0.88 29.82 -4.29
CA THR A 307 1.44 30.28 -5.57
C THR A 307 1.20 29.31 -6.73
N ASP A 308 0.67 28.11 -6.48
CA ASP A 308 0.52 26.99 -7.42
C ASP A 308 1.81 26.62 -8.16
N LYS A 309 2.98 26.85 -7.54
CA LYS A 309 4.28 26.53 -8.13
C LYS A 309 4.88 25.31 -7.47
N GLU A 310 5.53 24.51 -8.29
CA GLU A 310 6.37 23.42 -7.78
C GLU A 310 7.58 23.95 -7.03
N GLU A 311 7.86 23.38 -5.88
CA GLU A 311 9.03 23.66 -5.06
C GLU A 311 9.73 22.35 -4.68
N LEU A 312 11.05 22.36 -4.74
CA LEU A 312 11.89 21.25 -4.29
C LEU A 312 12.30 21.47 -2.83
N ARG A 313 12.10 20.49 -1.97
CA ARG A 313 12.65 20.44 -0.60
C ARG A 313 13.77 19.43 -0.55
N LYS A 314 14.99 19.90 -0.25
CA LYS A 314 16.17 19.05 -0.10
C LYS A 314 16.21 18.41 1.28
N PRO A 315 16.81 17.22 1.42
CA PRO A 315 16.98 16.54 2.70
C PRO A 315 18.08 17.23 3.53
N ASP A 316 17.86 18.48 3.90
CA ASP A 316 18.77 19.31 4.69
C ASP A 316 18.03 19.86 5.92
N VAL A 317 18.68 19.81 7.08
CA VAL A 317 18.16 20.33 8.36
C VAL A 317 17.93 21.84 8.32
N LYS A 318 18.63 22.57 7.45
CA LYS A 318 18.51 24.01 7.29
C LYS A 318 17.35 24.45 6.42
N GLU A 319 16.79 23.54 5.64
CA GLU A 319 15.62 23.80 4.83
C GLU A 319 14.38 24.02 5.71
N PRO A 320 13.33 24.68 5.20
CA PRO A 320 12.04 24.73 5.89
C PRO A 320 11.49 23.32 6.12
N PHE A 321 10.91 23.08 7.30
CA PHE A 321 10.34 21.79 7.65
C PHE A 321 9.22 21.40 6.69
N ALA A 322 9.30 20.17 6.19
CA ALA A 322 8.23 19.51 5.44
C ALA A 322 8.21 18.00 5.75
N ALA A 323 7.03 17.47 6.03
CA ALA A 323 6.81 16.08 6.36
C ALA A 323 5.48 15.58 5.80
N LEU A 324 5.39 14.26 5.56
CA LEU A 324 4.18 13.58 5.13
C LEU A 324 3.71 12.62 6.23
N ALA A 325 2.48 12.80 6.70
CA ALA A 325 1.82 11.87 7.61
C ALA A 325 1.30 10.66 6.82
N PHE A 326 1.89 9.49 7.04
CA PHE A 326 1.56 8.31 6.26
C PHE A 326 0.71 7.27 7.01
N LYS A 327 0.63 7.38 8.34
CA LYS A 327 -0.18 6.48 9.17
C LYS A 327 -0.71 7.20 10.40
N ILE A 328 -1.96 6.97 10.72
CA ILE A 328 -2.58 7.38 11.99
C ILE A 328 -2.88 6.11 12.79
N ALA A 329 -2.60 6.14 14.08
CA ALA A 329 -2.98 5.09 15.01
C ALA A 329 -3.63 5.70 16.26
N THR A 330 -4.52 4.96 16.89
CA THR A 330 -5.13 5.37 18.15
C THR A 330 -4.45 4.60 19.28
N ASP A 331 -3.77 5.33 20.16
CA ASP A 331 -3.14 4.77 21.34
C ASP A 331 -4.04 5.04 22.57
N PRO A 332 -4.28 4.02 23.42
CA PRO A 332 -5.15 4.17 24.60
C PRO A 332 -4.68 5.23 25.61
N PHE A 333 -3.36 5.50 25.67
CA PHE A 333 -2.75 6.36 26.68
C PHE A 333 -2.45 7.77 26.16
N VAL A 334 -1.97 7.87 24.91
CA VAL A 334 -1.55 9.17 24.33
C VAL A 334 -2.54 9.72 23.31
N GLY A 335 -3.56 8.96 22.96
CA GLY A 335 -4.58 9.35 22.00
C GLY A 335 -4.14 9.16 20.57
N ARG A 336 -4.39 10.17 19.71
CA ARG A 336 -4.05 10.10 18.27
C ARG A 336 -2.54 10.23 18.06
N LEU A 337 -1.93 9.19 17.51
CA LEU A 337 -0.52 9.09 17.16
C LEU A 337 -0.38 9.14 15.64
N ALA A 338 0.28 10.17 15.13
CA ALA A 338 0.53 10.33 13.70
C ALA A 338 1.98 9.95 13.37
N PHE A 339 2.15 8.96 12.51
CA PHE A 339 3.45 8.60 11.94
C PHE A 339 3.73 9.47 10.72
N PHE A 340 4.91 10.03 10.66
CA PHE A 340 5.31 10.88 9.57
C PHE A 340 6.78 10.71 9.21
N ARG A 341 7.10 10.98 7.95
CA ARG A 341 8.47 11.12 7.48
C ARG A 341 8.80 12.60 7.31
N ALA A 342 9.86 13.05 7.94
CA ALA A 342 10.44 14.36 7.71
C ALA A 342 11.32 14.34 6.45
N TYR A 343 10.98 15.14 5.45
CA TYR A 343 11.74 15.24 4.20
C TYR A 343 12.75 16.37 4.22
N SER A 344 12.45 17.44 4.92
CA SER A 344 13.33 18.62 5.06
C SER A 344 13.19 19.27 6.43
N GLY A 345 14.19 20.03 6.82
CA GLY A 345 14.18 20.83 8.03
C GLY A 345 14.27 20.03 9.32
N ARG A 346 13.87 20.69 10.39
CA ARG A 346 13.85 20.13 11.76
C ARG A 346 12.55 20.54 12.46
N LEU A 347 12.02 19.64 13.26
CA LEU A 347 10.84 19.86 14.09
C LEU A 347 11.19 19.54 15.54
N ASP A 348 11.02 20.51 16.45
CA ASP A 348 11.21 20.33 17.87
C ASP A 348 9.89 20.01 18.59
N ALA A 349 9.93 19.17 19.60
CA ALA A 349 8.79 18.88 20.45
C ALA A 349 8.27 20.16 21.12
N GLY A 350 6.96 20.32 21.22
CA GLY A 350 6.32 21.54 21.76
C GLY A 350 6.09 22.65 20.73
N SER A 351 6.60 22.53 19.51
CA SER A 351 6.47 23.53 18.44
C SER A 351 5.15 23.38 17.66
N TYR A 352 4.97 24.22 16.65
CA TYR A 352 3.80 24.25 15.77
C TYR A 352 4.19 23.92 14.34
N VAL A 353 3.28 23.25 13.64
CA VAL A 353 3.35 23.01 12.19
C VAL A 353 2.06 23.44 11.52
N LEU A 354 2.11 23.77 10.24
CA LEU A 354 0.94 23.97 9.40
C LEU A 354 0.49 22.62 8.81
N ASN A 355 -0.76 22.27 9.03
CA ASN A 355 -1.41 21.19 8.27
C ASN A 355 -1.99 21.82 7.00
N ASN A 356 -1.37 21.53 5.85
CA ASN A 356 -1.69 22.19 4.58
C ASN A 356 -3.09 21.83 4.05
N ARG A 357 -3.63 20.63 4.34
CA ARG A 357 -5.00 20.27 3.96
C ARG A 357 -6.05 21.11 4.69
N SER A 358 -5.88 21.26 6.01
CA SER A 358 -6.86 22.00 6.83
C SER A 358 -6.60 23.51 6.91
N GLY A 359 -5.42 23.96 6.48
CA GLY A 359 -4.96 25.35 6.65
C GLY A 359 -4.75 25.78 8.10
N LYS A 360 -4.71 24.81 9.04
CA LYS A 360 -4.65 25.11 10.48
C LYS A 360 -3.28 24.78 11.06
N LYS A 361 -2.89 25.55 12.07
CA LYS A 361 -1.73 25.25 12.89
C LYS A 361 -2.05 24.13 13.86
N GLU A 362 -1.19 23.13 13.87
CA GLU A 362 -1.25 21.99 14.79
C GLU A 362 -0.07 22.05 15.76
N ARG A 363 -0.33 21.82 17.04
CA ARG A 363 0.71 21.78 18.06
C ARG A 363 1.24 20.37 18.24
N ILE A 364 2.54 20.20 18.10
CA ILE A 364 3.23 18.93 18.37
C ILE A 364 3.58 18.88 19.86
N SER A 365 2.86 18.08 20.63
CA SER A 365 3.09 17.99 22.08
C SER A 365 4.35 17.19 22.40
N ARG A 366 4.51 16.02 21.77
CA ARG A 366 5.66 15.13 21.93
C ARG A 366 5.97 14.45 20.60
N ILE A 367 7.23 14.10 20.42
CA ILE A 367 7.72 13.32 19.28
C ILE A 367 8.29 12.01 19.83
N TYR A 368 8.04 10.93 19.12
CA TYR A 368 8.52 9.60 19.51
C TYR A 368 9.30 8.94 18.38
N GLN A 369 10.37 8.30 18.75
CA GLN A 369 10.99 7.26 17.97
C GLN A 369 10.34 5.93 18.35
N MET A 370 9.87 5.19 17.34
CA MET A 370 9.10 3.99 17.56
C MET A 370 9.95 2.73 17.51
N HIS A 371 9.65 1.78 18.39
CA HIS A 371 10.14 0.41 18.34
C HIS A 371 8.95 -0.53 18.48
N ALA A 372 8.33 -0.87 17.34
CA ALA A 372 7.02 -1.51 17.28
C ALA A 372 5.96 -0.72 18.10
N ASN A 373 5.49 -1.24 19.23
CA ASN A 373 4.53 -0.55 20.12
C ASN A 373 5.19 0.29 21.22
N LYS A 374 6.52 0.24 21.37
CA LYS A 374 7.23 1.04 22.37
C LYS A 374 7.53 2.43 21.84
N GLN A 375 7.27 3.44 22.67
CA GLN A 375 7.39 4.85 22.35
C GLN A 375 8.56 5.45 23.14
N ASN A 376 9.64 5.82 22.46
CA ASN A 376 10.77 6.52 23.05
C ASN A 376 10.65 8.01 22.74
N ALA A 377 10.40 8.83 23.74
CA ALA A 377 10.28 10.28 23.54
C ALA A 377 11.62 10.88 23.11
N ILE A 378 11.58 11.72 22.06
CA ILE A 378 12.72 12.47 21.55
C ILE A 378 12.39 13.96 21.52
N ASP A 379 13.41 14.80 21.65
CA ASP A 379 13.24 16.26 21.72
C ASP A 379 12.98 16.87 20.34
N TYR A 380 13.45 16.24 19.27
CA TYR A 380 13.29 16.71 17.90
C TYR A 380 13.43 15.58 16.90
N ILE A 381 12.94 15.86 15.68
CA ILE A 381 13.13 15.03 14.48
C ILE A 381 13.68 15.90 13.34
N GLU A 382 14.54 15.34 12.50
CA GLU A 382 15.23 16.04 11.42
C GLU A 382 14.91 15.39 10.06
N ALA A 383 15.24 16.11 8.98
CA ALA A 383 15.15 15.63 7.61
C ALA A 383 15.71 14.22 7.46
N GLY A 384 15.03 13.37 6.70
CA GLY A 384 15.41 11.97 6.46
C GLY A 384 14.96 10.97 7.52
N ASP A 385 14.35 11.42 8.62
CA ASP A 385 13.89 10.56 9.69
C ASP A 385 12.41 10.20 9.61
N ILE A 386 12.07 9.06 10.22
CA ILE A 386 10.69 8.60 10.42
C ILE A 386 10.41 8.59 11.92
N GLY A 387 9.30 9.20 12.31
CA GLY A 387 8.88 9.25 13.71
C GLY A 387 7.37 9.34 13.85
N ALA A 388 6.92 9.41 15.09
CA ALA A 388 5.51 9.60 15.41
C ALA A 388 5.34 10.77 16.35
N ALA A 389 4.20 11.46 16.28
CA ALA A 389 3.92 12.58 17.15
C ALA A 389 2.47 12.59 17.63
N VAL A 390 2.27 13.26 18.76
CA VAL A 390 0.95 13.48 19.38
C VAL A 390 0.68 14.95 19.59
N GLY A 391 -0.60 15.29 19.71
CA GLY A 391 -1.08 16.66 19.92
C GLY A 391 -1.93 17.18 18.77
N PHE A 392 -1.99 16.48 17.66
CA PHE A 392 -2.80 16.81 16.50
C PHE A 392 -4.30 16.79 16.81
N LYS A 393 -5.04 17.77 16.28
CA LYS A 393 -6.50 17.86 16.41
C LYS A 393 -7.24 17.28 15.21
N SER A 394 -6.69 17.46 14.01
CA SER A 394 -7.39 17.13 12.76
C SER A 394 -6.50 16.52 11.68
N ILE A 395 -5.47 15.80 12.06
CA ILE A 395 -4.57 15.13 11.10
C ILE A 395 -5.23 13.89 10.50
N LYS A 396 -4.95 13.64 9.22
CA LYS A 396 -5.34 12.42 8.48
C LYS A 396 -4.13 11.83 7.77
N THR A 397 -4.23 10.56 7.41
CA THR A 397 -3.26 9.91 6.52
C THR A 397 -3.20 10.65 5.19
N GLY A 398 -1.99 10.94 4.70
CA GLY A 398 -1.75 11.74 3.49
C GLY A 398 -1.58 13.23 3.73
N ASP A 399 -1.81 13.75 4.95
CA ASP A 399 -1.62 15.16 5.23
C ASP A 399 -0.15 15.57 5.16
N THR A 400 0.10 16.70 4.51
CA THR A 400 1.42 17.36 4.54
C THR A 400 1.50 18.34 5.71
N LEU A 401 2.56 18.20 6.49
CA LEU A 401 2.93 19.09 7.56
C LEU A 401 4.11 19.96 7.12
N SER A 402 4.01 21.27 7.27
CA SER A 402 5.08 22.19 6.86
C SER A 402 5.36 23.27 7.89
N ALA A 403 6.48 23.97 7.71
CA ALA A 403 6.73 25.24 8.40
C ALA A 403 5.68 26.27 7.97
N GLU A 404 5.17 27.06 8.94
CA GLU A 404 4.06 27.99 8.72
C GLU A 404 4.32 29.00 7.59
N ASN A 405 5.54 29.54 7.53
CA ASN A 405 5.90 30.57 6.57
C ASN A 405 6.36 30.03 5.21
N HIS A 406 6.38 28.70 5.06
CA HIS A 406 6.83 28.03 3.83
C HIS A 406 5.88 26.83 3.55
N PRO A 407 4.60 27.11 3.24
CA PRO A 407 3.64 26.08 2.98
C PRO A 407 4.00 25.27 1.73
N ILE A 408 3.80 23.98 1.77
CA ILE A 408 3.99 23.07 0.64
C ILE A 408 3.03 21.90 0.80
N VAL A 409 2.44 21.46 -0.28
CA VAL A 409 1.65 20.22 -0.36
C VAL A 409 2.49 19.21 -1.13
N LEU A 410 2.89 18.15 -0.44
CA LEU A 410 3.52 17.00 -1.07
C LEU A 410 2.45 16.19 -1.79
N GLU A 411 2.85 15.40 -2.78
CA GLU A 411 1.93 14.53 -3.52
C GLU A 411 1.03 13.73 -2.58
N SER A 412 -0.28 13.75 -2.84
CA SER A 412 -1.27 13.01 -2.06
C SER A 412 -1.15 11.50 -2.32
N MET A 413 -1.59 10.72 -1.36
CA MET A 413 -1.77 9.28 -1.54
C MET A 413 -3.20 9.02 -2.00
N ASP A 414 -3.36 8.28 -3.10
CA ASP A 414 -4.66 7.81 -3.55
C ASP A 414 -4.98 6.47 -2.88
N PHE A 415 -6.19 6.35 -2.38
CA PHE A 415 -6.68 5.15 -1.73
C PHE A 415 -7.87 4.59 -2.51
N PRO A 416 -7.92 3.26 -2.73
CA PRO A 416 -9.06 2.65 -3.39
C PRO A 416 -10.31 2.73 -2.51
N ASP A 417 -11.46 2.82 -3.16
CA ASP A 417 -12.74 2.75 -2.47
C ASP A 417 -13.01 1.33 -1.94
N PRO A 418 -13.74 1.22 -0.82
CA PRO A 418 -14.15 -0.08 -0.30
C PRO A 418 -15.08 -0.79 -1.29
N VAL A 419 -15.00 -2.12 -1.31
CA VAL A 419 -15.73 -2.96 -2.29
C VAL A 419 -16.76 -3.88 -1.66
N ILE A 420 -16.71 -4.08 -0.34
CA ILE A 420 -17.63 -4.93 0.41
C ILE A 420 -18.14 -4.20 1.65
N GLY A 421 -19.41 -4.37 1.99
CA GLY A 421 -20.03 -3.79 3.17
C GLY A 421 -20.78 -4.83 4.00
N ILE A 422 -20.82 -4.63 5.32
CA ILE A 422 -21.65 -5.39 6.25
C ILE A 422 -22.42 -4.45 7.19
N ALA A 423 -23.66 -4.84 7.53
CA ALA A 423 -24.39 -4.16 8.58
C ALA A 423 -23.86 -4.59 9.95
N VAL A 424 -23.67 -3.63 10.85
CA VAL A 424 -23.26 -3.90 12.24
C VAL A 424 -24.24 -3.24 13.21
N GLU A 425 -24.65 -4.01 14.21
CA GLU A 425 -25.54 -3.54 15.27
C GLU A 425 -24.95 -3.89 16.63
N PRO A 426 -24.93 -2.97 17.60
CA PRO A 426 -24.46 -3.30 18.95
C PRO A 426 -25.43 -4.27 19.62
N LYS A 427 -24.93 -5.28 20.32
CA LYS A 427 -25.77 -6.25 21.04
C LYS A 427 -26.58 -5.60 22.16
N THR A 428 -26.12 -4.49 22.71
CA THR A 428 -26.80 -3.76 23.76
C THR A 428 -27.01 -2.30 23.40
N LYS A 429 -28.13 -1.70 23.81
CA LYS A 429 -28.42 -0.27 23.61
C LYS A 429 -27.39 0.65 24.29
N ALA A 430 -26.76 0.19 25.37
CA ALA A 430 -25.74 0.94 26.09
C ALA A 430 -24.42 1.09 25.31
N ASP A 431 -24.21 0.27 24.31
CA ASP A 431 -22.97 0.27 23.52
C ASP A 431 -23.08 1.07 22.21
N VAL A 432 -24.25 1.69 21.91
CA VAL A 432 -24.43 2.49 20.68
C VAL A 432 -23.41 3.62 20.59
N ASP A 433 -23.23 4.40 21.65
CA ASP A 433 -22.28 5.51 21.68
C ASP A 433 -20.82 5.03 21.56
N LYS A 434 -20.49 3.91 22.22
CA LYS A 434 -19.17 3.29 22.12
C LYS A 434 -18.90 2.75 20.72
N LEU A 435 -19.90 2.13 20.08
CA LEU A 435 -19.79 1.69 18.67
C LEU A 435 -19.48 2.87 17.77
N GLY A 436 -20.27 3.95 17.87
CA GLY A 436 -20.03 5.15 17.07
C GLY A 436 -18.63 5.75 17.26
N MET A 437 -18.16 5.85 18.51
CA MET A 437 -16.81 6.32 18.81
C MET A 437 -15.72 5.37 18.30
N GLY A 438 -15.92 4.06 18.45
CA GLY A 438 -14.98 3.05 17.97
C GLY A 438 -14.85 3.08 16.47
N LEU A 439 -15.98 3.07 15.74
CA LEU A 439 -16.01 3.14 14.29
C LEU A 439 -15.39 4.44 13.74
N ALA A 440 -15.67 5.59 14.37
CA ALA A 440 -15.07 6.86 13.97
C ALA A 440 -13.54 6.84 14.08
N LYS A 441 -12.99 6.28 15.18
CA LYS A 441 -11.54 6.15 15.36
C LYS A 441 -10.92 5.20 14.35
N LEU A 442 -11.54 4.05 14.08
CA LEU A 442 -11.05 3.10 13.09
C LEU A 442 -11.06 3.69 11.67
N ALA A 443 -12.08 4.48 11.32
CA ALA A 443 -12.14 5.19 10.05
C ALA A 443 -11.11 6.34 9.93
N GLU A 444 -10.63 6.89 11.05
CA GLU A 444 -9.51 7.85 11.04
C GLU A 444 -8.17 7.16 10.76
N GLU A 445 -8.01 5.91 11.21
CA GLU A 445 -6.79 5.12 11.04
C GLU A 445 -6.65 4.57 9.61
N ASP A 446 -7.75 4.11 9.04
CA ASP A 446 -7.79 3.44 7.74
C ASP A 446 -8.66 4.20 6.74
N PRO A 447 -8.06 4.85 5.73
CA PRO A 447 -8.79 5.60 4.72
C PRO A 447 -9.65 4.73 3.78
N THR A 448 -9.43 3.40 3.72
CA THR A 448 -10.24 2.45 2.95
C THR A 448 -11.38 1.83 3.75
N PHE A 449 -11.48 2.19 5.03
CA PHE A 449 -12.58 1.80 5.88
C PHE A 449 -13.59 2.95 6.00
N THR A 450 -14.83 2.72 5.60
CA THR A 450 -15.90 3.72 5.66
C THR A 450 -17.07 3.27 6.52
N VAL A 451 -17.75 4.23 7.10
CA VAL A 451 -18.91 4.01 7.96
C VAL A 451 -20.05 4.90 7.46
N ARG A 452 -21.18 4.29 7.16
CA ARG A 452 -22.40 5.01 6.77
C ARG A 452 -23.60 4.50 7.54
N SER A 453 -24.58 5.36 7.75
CA SER A 453 -25.89 4.96 8.24
C SER A 453 -26.83 4.80 7.05
N ASP A 454 -27.45 3.66 6.95
CA ASP A 454 -28.51 3.44 5.95
C ASP A 454 -29.80 4.13 6.43
N GLU A 455 -30.23 5.15 5.72
CA GLU A 455 -31.43 5.93 6.07
C GLU A 455 -32.72 5.10 5.98
N ALA A 456 -32.76 4.06 5.15
CA ALA A 456 -33.92 3.22 4.94
C ALA A 456 -34.11 2.19 6.07
N SER A 457 -33.03 1.52 6.48
CA SER A 457 -33.07 0.49 7.52
C SER A 457 -32.68 1.01 8.90
N GLY A 458 -32.03 2.18 8.99
CA GLY A 458 -31.43 2.71 10.22
C GLY A 458 -30.23 1.95 10.71
N GLN A 459 -29.69 1.03 9.91
CA GLN A 459 -28.53 0.22 10.24
C GLN A 459 -27.21 0.98 9.99
N THR A 460 -26.20 0.64 10.76
CA THR A 460 -24.82 1.11 10.49
C THR A 460 -24.14 0.12 9.55
N ILE A 461 -23.75 0.59 8.37
CA ILE A 461 -22.99 -0.19 7.39
C ILE A 461 -21.52 0.20 7.52
N ILE A 462 -20.66 -0.80 7.65
CA ILE A 462 -19.21 -0.65 7.58
C ILE A 462 -18.72 -1.27 6.28
N SER A 463 -17.85 -0.57 5.55
CA SER A 463 -17.34 -1.04 4.25
C SER A 463 -15.83 -1.05 4.24
N GLY A 464 -15.24 -2.02 3.52
CA GLY A 464 -13.79 -2.26 3.45
C GLY A 464 -13.35 -3.01 2.20
N MET A 465 -12.07 -3.38 2.14
CA MET A 465 -11.42 -3.97 0.97
C MET A 465 -11.65 -5.47 0.81
N GLY A 466 -12.10 -6.17 1.85
CA GLY A 466 -12.36 -7.60 1.82
C GLY A 466 -12.97 -8.12 3.11
N GLU A 467 -13.36 -9.40 3.11
CA GLU A 467 -13.98 -10.04 4.28
C GLU A 467 -13.03 -10.05 5.48
N LEU A 468 -11.75 -10.38 5.27
CA LEU A 468 -10.75 -10.40 6.34
C LEU A 468 -10.54 -9.00 6.94
N HIS A 469 -10.53 -7.96 6.10
CA HIS A 469 -10.43 -6.58 6.57
C HIS A 469 -11.57 -6.23 7.53
N LEU A 470 -12.83 -6.53 7.16
CA LEU A 470 -13.99 -6.26 8.02
C LEU A 470 -14.01 -7.12 9.28
N ASP A 471 -13.58 -8.38 9.19
CA ASP A 471 -13.43 -9.26 10.35
C ASP A 471 -12.44 -8.71 11.38
N VAL A 472 -11.30 -8.18 10.90
CA VAL A 472 -10.31 -7.53 11.75
C VAL A 472 -10.90 -6.29 12.44
N ILE A 473 -11.62 -5.46 11.71
CA ILE A 473 -12.29 -4.27 12.26
C ILE A 473 -13.30 -4.65 13.35
N VAL A 474 -14.14 -5.64 13.11
CA VAL A 474 -15.12 -6.12 14.10
C VAL A 474 -14.45 -6.70 15.33
N ASP A 475 -13.38 -7.46 15.16
CA ASP A 475 -12.64 -8.01 16.28
C ASP A 475 -11.92 -6.91 17.09
N ARG A 476 -11.41 -5.86 16.43
CA ARG A 476 -10.88 -4.66 17.11
C ARG A 476 -11.95 -3.92 17.92
N LEU A 477 -13.18 -3.79 17.40
CA LEU A 477 -14.30 -3.23 18.17
C LEU A 477 -14.53 -4.00 19.47
N ARG A 478 -14.49 -5.33 19.42
CA ARG A 478 -14.64 -6.20 20.58
C ARG A 478 -13.47 -6.07 21.56
N ARG A 479 -12.24 -6.15 21.08
CA ARG A 479 -11.03 -6.20 21.94
C ARG A 479 -10.62 -4.83 22.48
N GLU A 480 -10.59 -3.82 21.65
CA GLU A 480 -10.08 -2.50 22.00
C GLU A 480 -11.18 -1.61 22.61
N PHE A 481 -12.39 -1.62 22.03
CA PHE A 481 -13.48 -0.75 22.44
C PHE A 481 -14.50 -1.43 23.35
N LYS A 482 -14.37 -2.76 23.57
CA LYS A 482 -15.27 -3.56 24.41
C LYS A 482 -16.72 -3.47 23.93
N VAL A 483 -16.94 -3.53 22.63
CA VAL A 483 -18.26 -3.49 21.99
C VAL A 483 -18.49 -4.79 21.23
N GLU A 484 -19.54 -5.51 21.63
CA GLU A 484 -20.03 -6.69 20.93
C GLU A 484 -21.07 -6.26 19.89
N VAL A 485 -20.91 -6.75 18.65
CA VAL A 485 -21.83 -6.45 17.53
C VAL A 485 -22.43 -7.71 16.94
N ASN A 486 -23.63 -7.59 16.41
CA ASN A 486 -24.21 -8.53 15.45
C ASN A 486 -23.81 -8.07 14.06
N GLN A 487 -23.42 -9.02 13.21
CA GLN A 487 -23.03 -8.78 11.84
C GLN A 487 -24.12 -9.27 10.89
N GLY A 488 -24.46 -8.44 9.90
CA GLY A 488 -25.30 -8.85 8.76
C GLY A 488 -24.50 -9.66 7.74
N GLN A 489 -25.19 -10.12 6.69
CA GLN A 489 -24.51 -10.79 5.58
C GLN A 489 -23.71 -9.75 4.76
N PRO A 490 -22.55 -10.14 4.24
CA PRO A 490 -21.76 -9.29 3.35
C PRO A 490 -22.60 -8.88 2.11
N GLN A 491 -22.49 -7.63 1.72
CA GLN A 491 -23.12 -7.08 0.54
C GLN A 491 -22.07 -6.37 -0.33
N VAL A 492 -22.27 -6.44 -1.62
CA VAL A 492 -21.42 -5.77 -2.61
C VAL A 492 -21.72 -4.28 -2.62
N GLU A 493 -20.70 -3.45 -2.60
CA GLU A 493 -20.84 -2.02 -2.85
C GLU A 493 -20.94 -1.78 -4.36
N TYR A 494 -22.18 -1.62 -4.84
CA TYR A 494 -22.44 -1.23 -6.21
C TYR A 494 -22.19 0.26 -6.41
N LYS A 495 -21.90 0.66 -7.65
CA LYS A 495 -21.86 2.06 -8.08
C LYS A 495 -22.83 2.29 -9.24
N GLU A 496 -23.04 3.54 -9.60
CA GLU A 496 -23.75 3.92 -10.82
C GLU A 496 -22.81 4.67 -11.77
N ALA A 497 -23.06 4.59 -13.06
CA ALA A 497 -22.29 5.32 -14.07
C ALA A 497 -23.19 5.87 -15.17
N ILE A 498 -22.75 6.97 -15.79
CA ILE A 498 -23.36 7.55 -16.98
C ILE A 498 -22.62 7.00 -18.21
N THR A 499 -23.34 6.47 -19.19
CA THR A 499 -22.73 5.84 -20.37
C THR A 499 -22.94 6.61 -21.67
N GLN A 500 -23.87 7.57 -21.71
CA GLN A 500 -24.15 8.36 -22.90
C GLN A 500 -24.29 9.85 -22.56
N SER A 501 -24.00 10.70 -23.56
CA SER A 501 -24.25 12.12 -23.47
C SER A 501 -25.74 12.43 -23.59
N ALA A 502 -26.23 13.32 -22.74
CA ALA A 502 -27.60 13.82 -22.78
C ALA A 502 -27.68 15.29 -22.42
N ASP A 503 -28.45 16.04 -23.20
CA ASP A 503 -28.77 17.43 -22.94
C ASP A 503 -30.07 17.54 -22.12
N HIS A 504 -30.08 18.45 -21.16
CA HIS A 504 -31.25 18.68 -20.33
C HIS A 504 -31.42 20.16 -19.96
N ARG A 505 -32.66 20.59 -19.84
CA ARG A 505 -33.03 21.88 -19.26
C ARG A 505 -33.88 21.63 -18.03
N GLU A 506 -33.46 22.16 -16.89
CA GLU A 506 -34.22 22.09 -15.65
C GLU A 506 -34.65 23.48 -15.20
N VAL A 507 -35.95 23.65 -14.98
CA VAL A 507 -36.52 24.87 -14.43
C VAL A 507 -37.07 24.61 -13.04
N TYR A 508 -36.34 25.01 -12.04
CA TYR A 508 -36.82 24.94 -10.67
C TYR A 508 -37.59 26.19 -10.30
N LYS A 509 -38.90 26.01 -10.05
CA LYS A 509 -39.78 27.09 -9.65
C LYS A 509 -40.64 26.65 -8.47
N LYS A 510 -40.58 27.41 -7.37
CA LYS A 510 -41.43 27.19 -6.20
C LYS A 510 -41.95 28.52 -5.67
N GLN A 511 -43.28 28.63 -5.57
CA GLN A 511 -43.96 29.80 -5.07
C GLN A 511 -44.75 29.43 -3.82
N SER A 512 -44.39 30.01 -2.67
CA SER A 512 -45.11 29.78 -1.42
C SER A 512 -45.19 31.15 -0.72
N GLY A 513 -46.33 31.81 -0.81
CA GLY A 513 -46.72 33.04 -0.08
C GLY A 513 -45.59 33.98 0.39
N GLY A 514 -44.92 34.66 -0.52
CA GLY A 514 -43.79 35.55 -0.25
C GLY A 514 -42.73 35.51 -1.36
N ARG A 515 -41.46 35.65 -1.05
CA ARG A 515 -40.36 35.55 -2.01
C ARG A 515 -40.31 34.13 -2.61
N GLY A 516 -40.42 34.04 -3.94
CA GLY A 516 -40.38 32.81 -4.71
C GLY A 516 -38.94 32.18 -4.72
N LYS A 517 -38.85 31.00 -5.34
CA LYS A 517 -37.59 30.34 -5.67
C LYS A 517 -37.58 30.07 -7.17
N PHE A 518 -36.52 30.51 -7.86
CA PHE A 518 -36.38 30.31 -9.30
C PHE A 518 -34.91 30.00 -9.66
N ALA A 519 -34.73 28.98 -10.50
CA ALA A 519 -33.46 28.70 -11.18
C ALA A 519 -33.76 27.95 -12.49
N ASP A 520 -33.09 28.33 -13.56
CA ASP A 520 -33.20 27.69 -14.87
C ASP A 520 -31.76 27.41 -15.35
N ILE A 521 -31.48 26.16 -15.64
CA ILE A 521 -30.17 25.70 -16.10
C ILE A 521 -30.30 24.79 -17.30
N VAL A 522 -29.43 24.97 -18.28
CA VAL A 522 -29.28 24.11 -19.45
C VAL A 522 -27.90 23.51 -19.43
N PHE A 523 -27.83 22.20 -19.43
CA PHE A 523 -26.58 21.46 -19.28
C PHE A 523 -26.53 20.17 -20.07
N THR A 524 -25.34 19.68 -20.32
CA THR A 524 -25.07 18.35 -20.87
C THR A 524 -24.45 17.52 -19.78
N VAL A 525 -24.91 16.28 -19.62
CA VAL A 525 -24.25 15.24 -18.80
C VAL A 525 -23.67 14.20 -19.73
N GLU A 526 -22.45 13.80 -19.50
CA GLU A 526 -21.73 12.77 -20.28
C GLU A 526 -20.74 12.01 -19.41
N PRO A 527 -20.23 10.84 -19.85
CA PRO A 527 -19.12 10.18 -19.17
C PRO A 527 -17.95 11.14 -18.99
N ALA A 528 -17.24 11.06 -17.85
CA ALA A 528 -16.03 11.83 -17.63
C ALA A 528 -14.93 11.42 -18.62
N ASP A 529 -13.97 12.29 -18.82
CA ASP A 529 -12.79 11.97 -19.63
C ASP A 529 -11.97 10.84 -18.95
N GLU A 530 -11.24 10.06 -19.74
CA GLU A 530 -10.49 8.91 -19.23
C GLU A 530 -9.49 9.33 -18.14
N GLY A 531 -9.53 8.62 -17.01
CA GLY A 531 -8.68 8.87 -15.85
C GLY A 531 -9.17 9.97 -14.90
N VAL A 532 -10.31 10.62 -15.19
CA VAL A 532 -10.89 11.62 -14.28
C VAL A 532 -11.84 10.94 -13.29
N VAL A 533 -11.61 11.16 -12.01
CA VAL A 533 -12.48 10.70 -10.92
C VAL A 533 -13.29 11.89 -10.37
N GLY A 534 -14.55 11.65 -10.06
CA GLY A 534 -15.46 12.67 -9.53
C GLY A 534 -16.13 13.51 -10.60
N LEU A 535 -16.51 14.74 -10.24
CA LEU A 535 -17.22 15.66 -11.13
C LEU A 535 -16.23 16.49 -11.96
N GLN A 536 -16.25 16.29 -13.26
CA GLN A 536 -15.62 17.20 -14.22
C GLN A 536 -16.65 18.26 -14.62
N PHE A 537 -16.52 19.47 -14.10
CA PHE A 537 -17.49 20.54 -14.33
C PHE A 537 -16.90 21.64 -15.20
N GLU A 538 -17.62 21.96 -16.28
CA GLU A 538 -17.27 23.06 -17.20
C GLU A 538 -18.46 24.01 -17.39
N SER A 539 -18.17 25.30 -17.47
CA SER A 539 -19.18 26.31 -17.80
C SER A 539 -18.79 27.04 -19.07
N VAL A 540 -19.61 26.92 -20.11
CA VAL A 540 -19.43 27.60 -21.40
C VAL A 540 -20.40 28.77 -21.57
N ILE A 541 -21.06 29.23 -20.51
CA ILE A 541 -22.03 30.32 -20.54
C ILE A 541 -21.35 31.60 -21.03
N LYS A 542 -21.98 32.26 -22.03
CA LYS A 542 -21.60 33.56 -22.56
C LYS A 542 -22.70 34.56 -22.27
N GLY A 543 -22.36 35.76 -21.77
CA GLY A 543 -23.28 36.87 -21.71
C GLY A 543 -24.04 37.08 -20.40
N GLY A 544 -23.73 36.38 -19.31
CA GLY A 544 -24.28 36.72 -17.98
C GLY A 544 -25.72 36.20 -17.73
N ASN A 545 -26.23 35.28 -18.54
CA ASN A 545 -27.55 34.66 -18.36
C ASN A 545 -27.70 33.97 -17.01
N VAL A 546 -26.61 33.40 -16.47
CA VAL A 546 -26.48 32.96 -15.09
C VAL A 546 -25.34 33.74 -14.45
N PRO A 547 -25.58 34.48 -13.37
CA PRO A 547 -24.53 35.20 -12.66
C PRO A 547 -23.42 34.26 -12.18
N LYS A 548 -22.15 34.71 -12.26
CA LYS A 548 -20.98 33.91 -11.88
C LYS A 548 -21.03 33.41 -10.45
N GLU A 549 -21.68 34.14 -9.56
CA GLU A 549 -21.86 33.76 -8.15
C GLU A 549 -22.70 32.47 -7.92
N PHE A 550 -23.55 32.10 -8.90
CA PHE A 550 -24.38 30.87 -8.82
C PHE A 550 -23.73 29.65 -9.43
N ILE A 551 -22.69 29.80 -10.27
CA ILE A 551 -21.99 28.69 -10.91
C ILE A 551 -21.42 27.69 -9.88
N PRO A 552 -20.75 28.12 -8.79
CA PRO A 552 -20.28 27.20 -7.75
C PRO A 552 -21.41 26.44 -7.05
N SER A 553 -22.59 27.04 -6.93
CA SER A 553 -23.77 26.37 -6.34
C SER A 553 -24.36 25.31 -7.28
N ILE A 554 -24.32 25.54 -8.59
CA ILE A 554 -24.70 24.54 -9.60
C ILE A 554 -23.75 23.35 -9.54
N GLU A 555 -22.44 23.60 -9.54
CA GLU A 555 -21.42 22.57 -9.40
C GLU A 555 -21.61 21.75 -8.11
N LYS A 556 -21.83 22.43 -6.99
CA LYS A 556 -22.13 21.77 -5.70
C LYS A 556 -23.39 20.89 -5.78
N GLY A 557 -24.44 21.37 -6.47
CA GLY A 557 -25.66 20.62 -6.69
C GLY A 557 -25.43 19.30 -7.46
N PHE A 558 -24.59 19.32 -8.49
CA PHE A 558 -24.19 18.11 -9.22
C PHE A 558 -23.32 17.19 -8.36
N LYS A 559 -22.35 17.70 -7.59
CA LYS A 559 -21.58 16.90 -6.63
C LYS A 559 -22.47 16.20 -5.61
N MET A 560 -23.47 16.88 -5.09
CA MET A 560 -24.45 16.26 -4.17
C MET A 560 -25.33 15.21 -4.87
N ALA A 561 -25.62 15.40 -6.16
CA ALA A 561 -26.41 14.43 -6.92
C ALA A 561 -25.65 13.12 -7.22
N MET A 562 -24.31 13.18 -7.32
CA MET A 562 -23.46 12.00 -7.51
C MET A 562 -23.49 11.04 -6.32
N VAL A 563 -23.63 11.56 -5.11
CA VAL A 563 -23.63 10.74 -3.89
C VAL A 563 -24.83 9.78 -3.84
N ASN A 564 -25.92 10.16 -4.52
CA ASN A 564 -27.17 9.40 -4.51
C ASN A 564 -27.67 9.22 -5.93
N GLY A 565 -27.18 8.19 -6.59
CA GLY A 565 -27.43 7.92 -8.01
C GLY A 565 -28.92 7.69 -8.34
N PRO A 566 -29.28 7.88 -9.61
CA PRO A 566 -30.70 7.96 -10.05
C PRO A 566 -31.42 6.61 -10.14
N LEU A 567 -30.70 5.47 -10.20
CA LEU A 567 -31.31 4.14 -10.40
C LEU A 567 -31.66 3.46 -9.09
N ALA A 568 -30.69 3.32 -8.23
CA ALA A 568 -30.76 2.58 -6.97
C ALA A 568 -30.22 3.37 -5.76
N GLY A 569 -29.69 4.57 -5.98
CA GLY A 569 -29.15 5.42 -4.94
C GLY A 569 -27.67 5.16 -4.66
N TYR A 570 -26.97 4.39 -5.48
CA TYR A 570 -25.54 4.18 -5.35
C TYR A 570 -24.74 5.38 -5.88
N GLU A 571 -23.56 5.57 -5.35
CA GLU A 571 -22.68 6.67 -5.74
C GLU A 571 -22.24 6.56 -7.20
N ILE A 572 -22.17 7.70 -7.88
CA ILE A 572 -21.57 7.81 -9.22
C ILE A 572 -20.12 8.19 -9.08
N ASP A 573 -19.24 7.35 -9.60
CA ASP A 573 -17.79 7.49 -9.47
C ASP A 573 -17.26 8.70 -10.24
N SER A 574 -17.72 8.89 -11.46
CA SER A 574 -17.29 9.98 -12.33
C SER A 574 -18.37 10.40 -13.32
N MET A 575 -18.46 11.68 -13.59
CA MET A 575 -19.26 12.24 -14.68
C MET A 575 -18.76 13.62 -15.10
N LYS A 576 -19.02 13.98 -16.35
CA LYS A 576 -18.77 15.32 -16.87
C LYS A 576 -20.07 16.06 -17.05
N VAL A 577 -20.06 17.32 -16.59
CA VAL A 577 -21.20 18.24 -16.74
C VAL A 577 -20.73 19.52 -17.38
N THR A 578 -21.32 19.87 -18.53
CA THR A 578 -21.08 21.12 -19.22
C THR A 578 -22.31 22.01 -19.08
N LEU A 579 -22.20 23.08 -18.30
CA LEU A 579 -23.23 24.10 -18.14
C LEU A 579 -23.23 25.03 -19.37
N ARG A 580 -24.31 24.98 -20.16
CA ARG A 580 -24.41 25.66 -21.46
C ARG A 580 -25.13 26.99 -21.43
N ASP A 581 -26.23 27.07 -20.70
CA ASP A 581 -27.09 28.25 -20.62
C ASP A 581 -27.96 28.22 -19.36
N GLY A 582 -28.78 29.21 -19.17
CA GLY A 582 -29.73 29.27 -18.09
C GLY A 582 -30.36 30.63 -17.97
N SER A 583 -31.18 30.83 -16.95
CA SER A 583 -31.71 32.14 -16.61
C SER A 583 -31.94 32.30 -15.11
N TYR A 584 -32.00 33.53 -14.65
CA TYR A 584 -32.27 33.84 -13.27
C TYR A 584 -33.33 34.95 -13.15
N HIS A 585 -33.85 35.12 -11.94
CA HIS A 585 -34.80 36.18 -11.61
C HIS A 585 -34.22 36.99 -10.46
N ASP A 586 -34.16 38.34 -10.65
CA ASP A 586 -33.45 39.27 -9.72
C ASP A 586 -33.89 39.14 -8.26
N VAL A 587 -35.14 38.75 -7.99
CA VAL A 587 -35.71 38.68 -6.64
C VAL A 587 -35.80 37.22 -6.13
N ASP A 588 -36.10 36.26 -7.01
CA ASP A 588 -36.46 34.89 -6.64
C ASP A 588 -35.31 33.87 -6.82
N SER A 589 -34.18 34.30 -7.39
CA SER A 589 -33.01 33.45 -7.53
C SER A 589 -32.06 33.57 -6.35
N ASP A 590 -31.58 32.44 -5.87
CA ASP A 590 -30.55 32.34 -4.85
C ASP A 590 -29.69 31.07 -5.07
N GLN A 591 -28.59 30.97 -4.33
CA GLN A 591 -27.65 29.84 -4.42
C GLN A 591 -28.34 28.49 -4.21
N LEU A 592 -29.24 28.37 -3.23
CA LEU A 592 -29.98 27.16 -2.94
C LEU A 592 -30.89 26.72 -4.09
N SER A 593 -31.53 27.69 -4.78
CA SER A 593 -32.40 27.40 -5.94
C SER A 593 -31.62 26.75 -7.08
N PHE A 594 -30.41 27.24 -7.37
CA PHE A 594 -29.52 26.67 -8.39
C PHE A 594 -28.93 25.32 -7.97
N GLU A 595 -28.60 25.13 -6.69
CA GLU A 595 -28.18 23.82 -6.15
C GLU A 595 -29.29 22.77 -6.32
N LEU A 596 -30.54 23.13 -5.99
CA LEU A 596 -31.69 22.24 -6.16
C LEU A 596 -32.03 21.98 -7.64
N ALA A 597 -31.91 23.00 -8.50
CA ALA A 597 -32.10 22.80 -9.94
C ALA A 597 -31.09 21.83 -10.52
N ALA A 598 -29.83 21.91 -10.15
CA ALA A 598 -28.80 20.97 -10.59
C ALA A 598 -29.08 19.55 -10.12
N LYS A 599 -29.46 19.36 -8.85
CA LYS A 599 -29.80 18.06 -8.29
C LYS A 599 -31.00 17.42 -8.96
N LEU A 600 -32.08 18.18 -9.17
CA LEU A 600 -33.29 17.70 -9.83
C LEU A 600 -33.07 17.45 -11.33
N GLY A 601 -32.38 18.37 -12.00
CA GLY A 601 -32.06 18.27 -13.41
C GLY A 601 -31.24 17.02 -13.71
N PHE A 602 -30.24 16.71 -12.89
CA PHE A 602 -29.49 15.46 -13.03
C PHE A 602 -30.40 14.22 -12.89
N LYS A 603 -31.24 14.16 -11.86
CA LYS A 603 -32.19 13.05 -11.66
C LYS A 603 -33.13 12.84 -12.86
N ASN A 604 -33.59 13.93 -13.46
CA ASN A 604 -34.47 13.88 -14.62
C ASN A 604 -33.71 13.52 -15.91
N CYS A 605 -32.45 13.94 -16.04
CA CYS A 605 -31.60 13.68 -17.20
C CYS A 605 -31.05 12.25 -17.24
N ALA A 606 -30.84 11.62 -16.09
CA ALA A 606 -30.09 10.38 -15.95
C ALA A 606 -30.58 9.21 -16.80
N ARG A 607 -31.88 9.12 -17.04
CA ARG A 607 -32.45 8.09 -17.96
C ARG A 607 -32.02 8.32 -19.41
N ALA A 608 -32.01 9.57 -19.86
CA ALA A 608 -31.55 9.93 -21.19
C ALA A 608 -30.01 9.73 -21.32
N ALA A 609 -29.28 9.97 -20.27
CA ALA A 609 -27.85 9.73 -20.18
C ALA A 609 -27.49 8.24 -19.98
N LYS A 610 -28.49 7.35 -20.00
CA LYS A 610 -28.35 5.89 -19.87
C LYS A 610 -27.48 5.50 -18.67
N ALA A 611 -27.98 5.84 -17.48
CA ALA A 611 -27.36 5.40 -16.23
C ALA A 611 -27.40 3.86 -16.10
N VAL A 612 -26.33 3.27 -15.63
CA VAL A 612 -26.16 1.81 -15.43
C VAL A 612 -25.65 1.51 -14.03
N ILE A 613 -25.91 0.29 -13.54
CA ILE A 613 -25.32 -0.22 -12.31
C ILE A 613 -23.95 -0.83 -12.63
N MET A 614 -22.97 -0.52 -11.80
CA MET A 614 -21.62 -1.03 -11.87
C MET A 614 -21.34 -1.96 -10.70
N GLU A 615 -20.70 -3.08 -10.95
CA GLU A 615 -20.28 -4.05 -9.94
C GLU A 615 -18.77 -4.16 -9.85
N PRO A 616 -18.19 -4.41 -8.64
CA PRO A 616 -16.77 -4.62 -8.49
C PRO A 616 -16.36 -5.96 -9.08
N ILE A 617 -15.35 -5.93 -9.94
CA ILE A 617 -14.72 -7.09 -10.55
C ILE A 617 -13.43 -7.37 -9.83
N MET A 618 -13.24 -8.63 -9.42
CA MET A 618 -12.06 -9.10 -8.74
C MET A 618 -11.15 -9.85 -9.71
N LYS A 619 -9.85 -9.65 -9.58
CA LYS A 619 -8.83 -10.46 -10.21
C LYS A 619 -8.54 -11.64 -9.29
N LEU A 620 -8.79 -12.83 -9.78
CA LEU A 620 -8.62 -14.09 -9.06
C LEU A 620 -7.48 -14.88 -9.69
N GLU A 621 -6.61 -15.41 -8.84
CA GLU A 621 -5.65 -16.44 -9.22
C GLU A 621 -5.85 -17.65 -8.34
N VAL A 622 -5.92 -18.82 -8.95
CA VAL A 622 -6.06 -20.11 -8.28
C VAL A 622 -4.89 -21.00 -8.64
N ILE A 623 -4.20 -21.53 -7.63
CA ILE A 623 -3.15 -22.54 -7.79
C ILE A 623 -3.73 -23.88 -7.38
N THR A 624 -3.68 -24.86 -8.28
CA THR A 624 -4.36 -26.13 -8.09
C THR A 624 -3.59 -27.29 -8.74
N PRO A 625 -3.74 -28.53 -8.22
CA PRO A 625 -3.31 -29.71 -8.95
C PRO A 625 -4.02 -29.81 -10.31
N GLU A 626 -3.33 -30.36 -11.32
CA GLU A 626 -3.86 -30.51 -12.68
C GLU A 626 -5.22 -31.23 -12.74
N GLU A 627 -5.38 -32.26 -11.93
CA GLU A 627 -6.62 -33.07 -11.86
C GLU A 627 -7.86 -32.27 -11.43
N ASN A 628 -7.70 -31.19 -10.65
CA ASN A 628 -8.81 -30.36 -10.16
C ASN A 628 -9.07 -29.11 -11.03
N MET A 629 -8.20 -28.81 -12.00
CA MET A 629 -8.28 -27.60 -12.81
C MET A 629 -9.61 -27.50 -13.59
N GLY A 630 -10.08 -28.63 -14.15
CA GLY A 630 -11.32 -28.66 -14.92
C GLY A 630 -12.56 -28.29 -14.09
N ASP A 631 -12.67 -28.81 -12.87
CA ASP A 631 -13.76 -28.52 -11.96
C ASP A 631 -13.76 -27.07 -11.49
N ILE A 632 -12.56 -26.54 -11.22
CA ILE A 632 -12.36 -25.14 -10.79
C ILE A 632 -12.74 -24.18 -11.92
N VAL A 633 -12.26 -24.42 -13.14
CA VAL A 633 -12.65 -23.62 -14.31
C VAL A 633 -14.16 -23.69 -14.57
N GLY A 634 -14.76 -24.87 -14.41
CA GLY A 634 -16.21 -25.06 -14.52
C GLY A 634 -16.99 -24.28 -13.46
N ASP A 635 -16.51 -24.22 -12.23
CA ASP A 635 -17.12 -23.43 -11.15
C ASP A 635 -16.97 -21.93 -11.40
N LEU A 636 -15.79 -21.46 -11.81
CA LEU A 636 -15.55 -20.05 -12.14
C LEU A 636 -16.41 -19.57 -13.30
N ASN A 637 -16.61 -20.39 -14.33
CA ASN A 637 -17.53 -20.05 -15.42
C ASN A 637 -18.98 -19.90 -14.93
N ARG A 638 -19.44 -20.75 -14.01
CA ARG A 638 -20.77 -20.61 -13.38
C ARG A 638 -20.90 -19.32 -12.58
N ARG A 639 -19.79 -18.82 -12.01
CA ARG A 639 -19.68 -17.57 -11.26
C ARG A 639 -19.42 -16.34 -12.15
N ARG A 640 -19.73 -16.43 -13.43
CA ARG A 640 -19.49 -15.35 -14.42
C ARG A 640 -18.02 -14.98 -14.57
N GLY A 641 -17.09 -15.87 -14.18
CA GLY A 641 -15.66 -15.65 -14.32
C GLY A 641 -15.21 -15.65 -15.78
N GLN A 642 -14.38 -14.68 -16.13
CA GLN A 642 -13.72 -14.62 -17.43
C GLN A 642 -12.26 -15.03 -17.25
N MET A 643 -11.90 -16.18 -17.84
CA MET A 643 -10.52 -16.67 -17.78
C MET A 643 -9.60 -15.74 -18.57
N SER A 644 -8.53 -15.28 -17.94
CA SER A 644 -7.52 -14.42 -18.58
C SER A 644 -6.26 -15.16 -18.95
N ASP A 645 -5.84 -16.14 -18.13
CA ASP A 645 -4.61 -16.91 -18.36
C ASP A 645 -4.68 -18.27 -17.64
N MET A 646 -3.95 -19.26 -18.19
CA MET A 646 -3.75 -20.56 -17.59
C MET A 646 -2.30 -20.98 -17.80
N GLY A 647 -1.61 -21.34 -16.74
CA GLY A 647 -0.17 -21.65 -16.79
C GLY A 647 0.21 -22.83 -15.92
N ASP A 648 1.46 -23.19 -16.02
CA ASP A 648 2.13 -24.18 -15.17
C ASP A 648 3.01 -23.49 -14.14
N ARG A 649 2.96 -23.96 -12.90
CA ARG A 649 3.77 -23.42 -11.82
C ARG A 649 4.27 -24.53 -10.91
N ALA A 650 5.58 -24.83 -10.97
CA ALA A 650 6.28 -25.75 -10.05
C ALA A 650 5.50 -27.03 -9.73
N GLY A 651 4.91 -27.70 -10.77
CA GLY A 651 4.13 -28.93 -10.61
C GLY A 651 2.64 -28.74 -10.26
N ALA A 652 2.15 -27.52 -10.24
CA ALA A 652 0.75 -27.15 -10.12
C ALA A 652 0.27 -26.38 -11.35
N LYS A 653 -1.04 -26.24 -11.52
CA LYS A 653 -1.67 -25.40 -12.54
C LYS A 653 -2.11 -24.08 -11.92
N THR A 654 -1.95 -22.99 -12.66
CA THR A 654 -2.44 -21.68 -12.30
C THR A 654 -3.59 -21.29 -13.20
N VAL A 655 -4.70 -20.83 -12.62
CA VAL A 655 -5.86 -20.30 -13.34
C VAL A 655 -6.04 -18.85 -12.92
N LYS A 656 -5.92 -17.91 -13.86
CA LYS A 656 -6.18 -16.48 -13.66
C LYS A 656 -7.53 -16.12 -14.29
N ALA A 657 -8.37 -15.42 -13.55
CA ALA A 657 -9.69 -15.00 -14.02
C ALA A 657 -10.08 -13.64 -13.44
N THR A 658 -10.98 -12.95 -14.11
CA THR A 658 -11.73 -11.83 -13.55
C THR A 658 -13.15 -12.30 -13.22
N VAL A 659 -13.60 -12.01 -12.00
CA VAL A 659 -14.89 -12.50 -11.48
C VAL A 659 -15.62 -11.40 -10.72
N PRO A 660 -16.97 -11.30 -10.83
CA PRO A 660 -17.73 -10.36 -10.02
C PRO A 660 -17.69 -10.75 -8.54
N LEU A 661 -17.47 -9.78 -7.65
CA LEU A 661 -17.39 -10.02 -6.21
C LEU A 661 -18.68 -10.67 -5.66
N SER A 662 -19.84 -10.30 -6.19
CA SER A 662 -21.15 -10.87 -5.80
C SER A 662 -21.23 -12.39 -5.92
N GLU A 663 -20.46 -12.99 -6.84
CA GLU A 663 -20.43 -14.42 -7.08
C GLU A 663 -19.37 -15.15 -6.21
N MET A 664 -18.56 -14.41 -5.49
CA MET A 664 -17.38 -14.96 -4.80
C MET A 664 -17.58 -15.24 -3.31
N PHE A 665 -18.70 -14.83 -2.74
CA PHE A 665 -19.03 -15.17 -1.35
C PHE A 665 -19.05 -16.67 -1.13
N GLY A 666 -18.31 -17.14 -0.13
CA GLY A 666 -18.16 -18.57 0.18
C GLY A 666 -17.29 -19.37 -0.82
N TYR A 667 -16.64 -18.71 -1.79
CA TYR A 667 -15.82 -19.38 -2.81
C TYR A 667 -14.69 -20.22 -2.21
N VAL A 668 -14.02 -19.74 -1.17
CA VAL A 668 -12.92 -20.48 -0.49
C VAL A 668 -13.39 -21.87 0.00
N THR A 669 -14.60 -21.94 0.53
CA THR A 669 -15.20 -23.22 0.96
C THR A 669 -15.46 -24.15 -0.23
N THR A 670 -16.00 -23.60 -1.33
CA THR A 670 -16.23 -24.35 -2.57
C THR A 670 -14.90 -24.85 -3.16
N LEU A 671 -13.89 -23.98 -3.22
CA LEU A 671 -12.56 -24.33 -3.73
C LEU A 671 -11.91 -25.45 -2.92
N ARG A 672 -11.99 -25.39 -1.58
CA ARG A 672 -11.51 -26.47 -0.71
C ARG A 672 -12.22 -27.80 -0.98
N THR A 673 -13.52 -27.75 -1.23
CA THR A 673 -14.31 -28.95 -1.55
C THR A 673 -13.88 -29.55 -2.89
N LEU A 674 -13.76 -28.72 -3.93
CA LEU A 674 -13.39 -29.13 -5.29
C LEU A 674 -11.95 -29.69 -5.36
N SER A 675 -11.06 -29.19 -4.54
CA SER A 675 -9.63 -29.56 -4.56
C SER A 675 -9.20 -30.46 -3.43
N SER A 676 -10.13 -30.91 -2.57
CA SER A 676 -9.80 -31.64 -1.32
C SER A 676 -8.79 -30.88 -0.43
N GLY A 677 -8.91 -29.53 -0.40
CA GLY A 677 -8.04 -28.64 0.36
C GLY A 677 -6.68 -28.36 -0.26
N ARG A 678 -6.40 -28.87 -1.48
CA ARG A 678 -5.07 -28.74 -2.13
C ARG A 678 -4.91 -27.49 -3.01
N ALA A 679 -6.00 -26.80 -3.35
CA ALA A 679 -5.95 -25.54 -4.09
C ALA A 679 -5.92 -24.35 -3.15
N THR A 680 -5.20 -23.32 -3.56
CA THR A 680 -5.17 -22.00 -2.92
C THR A 680 -5.69 -20.96 -3.88
N SER A 681 -6.25 -19.85 -3.36
CA SER A 681 -6.69 -18.74 -4.19
C SER A 681 -6.31 -17.41 -3.57
N THR A 682 -6.00 -16.47 -4.44
CA THR A 682 -5.81 -15.06 -4.10
C THR A 682 -6.77 -14.23 -4.92
N MET A 683 -7.44 -13.28 -4.30
CA MET A 683 -8.42 -12.42 -4.93
C MET A 683 -8.15 -10.96 -4.55
N GLU A 684 -8.06 -10.09 -5.56
CA GLU A 684 -7.85 -8.64 -5.37
C GLU A 684 -8.83 -7.83 -6.21
N PHE A 685 -9.17 -6.63 -5.76
CA PHE A 685 -10.01 -5.71 -6.54
C PHE A 685 -9.28 -5.30 -7.82
N SER A 686 -10.00 -5.33 -8.95
CA SER A 686 -9.48 -4.92 -10.25
C SER A 686 -10.10 -3.60 -10.73
N HIS A 687 -11.40 -3.59 -10.98
CA HIS A 687 -12.12 -2.43 -11.48
C HIS A 687 -13.64 -2.62 -11.30
N TYR A 688 -14.40 -1.57 -11.56
CA TYR A 688 -15.85 -1.66 -11.69
C TYR A 688 -16.24 -1.91 -13.15
N ALA A 689 -17.22 -2.79 -13.38
CA ALA A 689 -17.80 -3.06 -14.71
C ALA A 689 -19.34 -3.00 -14.69
N GLU A 690 -19.95 -2.75 -15.85
CA GLU A 690 -21.40 -2.73 -16.00
C GLU A 690 -21.99 -4.11 -15.67
N THR A 691 -23.04 -4.14 -14.83
CA THR A 691 -23.75 -5.38 -14.51
C THR A 691 -24.60 -5.84 -15.68
N PRO A 692 -24.77 -7.17 -15.88
CA PRO A 692 -25.80 -7.68 -16.80
C PRO A 692 -27.20 -7.18 -16.43
N SER A 693 -28.05 -6.98 -17.43
CA SER A 693 -29.40 -6.38 -17.27
C SER A 693 -30.24 -7.10 -16.21
N SER A 694 -30.17 -8.44 -16.15
CA SER A 694 -30.90 -9.25 -15.14
C SER A 694 -30.48 -8.94 -13.73
N ILE A 695 -29.15 -8.85 -13.49
CA ILE A 695 -28.56 -8.52 -12.17
C ILE A 695 -28.88 -7.06 -11.81
N SER A 696 -28.75 -6.15 -12.78
CA SER A 696 -29.08 -4.73 -12.58
C SER A 696 -30.52 -4.55 -12.10
N GLU A 697 -31.47 -5.26 -12.67
CA GLU A 697 -32.88 -5.21 -12.26
C GLU A 697 -33.08 -5.73 -10.82
N GLU A 698 -32.44 -6.83 -10.46
CA GLU A 698 -32.47 -7.38 -9.10
C GLU A 698 -31.89 -6.40 -8.07
N VAL A 699 -30.73 -5.84 -8.38
CA VAL A 699 -30.06 -4.86 -7.53
C VAL A 699 -30.91 -3.61 -7.31
N ILE A 700 -31.54 -3.09 -8.40
CA ILE A 700 -32.41 -1.92 -8.32
C ILE A 700 -33.70 -2.22 -7.51
N LYS A 701 -34.28 -3.40 -7.65
CA LYS A 701 -35.45 -3.82 -6.85
C LYS A 701 -35.09 -3.96 -5.38
N ALA A 702 -33.98 -4.63 -5.08
CA ALA A 702 -33.50 -4.79 -3.72
C ALA A 702 -33.25 -3.45 -3.03
N ALA A 703 -32.59 -2.50 -3.72
CA ALA A 703 -32.32 -1.17 -3.22
C ALA A 703 -33.59 -0.33 -2.97
N LYS A 704 -34.68 -0.58 -3.72
CA LYS A 704 -35.97 0.09 -3.53
C LYS A 704 -36.87 -0.58 -2.49
N GLY A 705 -36.43 -1.67 -1.87
CA GLY A 705 -37.23 -2.41 -0.87
C GLY A 705 -38.39 -3.21 -1.47
N GLU A 706 -38.43 -3.39 -2.77
CA GLU A 706 -39.42 -4.24 -3.45
C GLU A 706 -38.95 -5.70 -3.34
N GLN A 707 -39.51 -6.45 -2.37
CA GLN A 707 -39.24 -7.90 -2.25
C GLN A 707 -39.76 -8.62 -3.51
N SER A 708 -38.90 -9.49 -4.06
CA SER A 708 -39.22 -10.41 -5.16
C SER A 708 -40.23 -11.49 -4.76
#